data_13ddc219fbc04c0865215449754c58b8
#
_entry.id   13ddc219fbc04c0865215449754c58b8
#
_cell.length_a   1.000
_cell.length_b   1.000
_cell.length_c   1.000
_cell.angle_alpha   90.00
_cell.angle_beta   90.00
_cell.angle_gamma   90.00
#
_symmetry.space_group_name_H-M   'P 1'
#
loop_
_entity.id
_entity.type
_entity.pdbx_description
1 polymer ?
#
loop_
_entity_poly.entity_id
_entity_poly.type
_entity_poly.pdbx_seq_one_letter_code
_entity_poly.pdbx_strand_id
1 'polypeptide(L)'
;MMKKTILSLFVAVNITLVCGQVNTEHLMRVGNNAMYFNDYVLAIQYFNKVINAKPYIEQAYMYRAFAKISLEDYNGALDDLDRAIEKNQFIPHAYYARGYVYNRLGEYAKAESDFSKALELSPENTSYLIGRLEAYDLQKKYTEELADIDFILRKNGSKEPQIAIEKGRVQLLLGDTVAAFRTMDSIVGRHSYLAAAWGGRALINMLMEKNDSALADYNVAISLRTDNAEHYINRANLFYKKHNYRAALSDLSKALELSHNNKMALFNRSLITFEIGDYNKALADLNQLVKIDGKMYEARYQRAIISQKLGRHREAIADLSKIIERYPNFAPAYSLRAESYNKLQNNKASYRDMQTAIQIESKRRQHKKTSAKDDDELNNEAKIANSESGVSDWAKLFEMTEDKGDDKFGKNSVRGNIQNRQVDVKPQDNFVLSPYRINKNVEPEHYFSAQLNRLNDLHKNDMRLYFVCSEIPLTDALVAYHFKNIDLISEKIAADKDNYYNYLYRAINYTLVQDFDNAVNDFSEAIKLDGGSALAYMCRAEVRRKKLEVAISSGSGNTKSAAQEPVEATDKKFSHDFELLIRDYDTAIGIDPELFFAYYNKANIMSRLQDYNAAIALYTQAIGINKKFAEAYYNRGLTYIYLGETQKGVADLSKAGELGLYEAYNLIKKLR
;
A
#
# COMPACT_ATOMS: atom_id res chain seq x y z
N MET A 1 67.49 -2.96 17.83
CA MET A 1 66.37 -2.60 16.93
C MET A 1 65.21 -3.63 16.95
N MET A 2 65.47 -4.92 16.91
CA MET A 2 64.38 -5.98 16.88
C MET A 2 63.43 -5.99 18.08
N LYS A 3 63.86 -5.64 19.32
CA LYS A 3 62.96 -5.62 20.50
C LYS A 3 61.91 -4.50 20.49
N LYS A 4 62.22 -3.35 19.83
CA LYS A 4 61.26 -2.24 19.70
C LYS A 4 60.21 -2.48 18.63
N THR A 5 60.52 -3.23 17.57
CA THR A 5 59.60 -3.61 16.49
C THR A 5 58.62 -4.68 16.93
N ILE A 6 59.00 -5.61 17.79
CA ILE A 6 58.12 -6.64 18.34
C ILE A 6 57.13 -6.01 19.36
N LEU A 7 57.57 -5.03 20.13
CA LEU A 7 56.69 -4.34 21.11
C LEU A 7 55.64 -3.45 20.39
N SER A 8 56.01 -2.81 19.25
CA SER A 8 55.05 -2.04 18.43
C SER A 8 54.06 -2.93 17.69
N LEU A 9 54.45 -4.13 17.27
CA LEU A 9 53.54 -5.09 16.67
C LEU A 9 52.57 -5.66 17.70
N PHE A 10 53.03 -5.92 18.92
CA PHE A 10 52.14 -6.39 20.03
C PHE A 10 51.17 -5.31 20.53
N VAL A 11 51.55 -4.04 20.51
CA VAL A 11 50.66 -2.90 20.85
C VAL A 11 49.66 -2.67 19.69
N ALA A 12 50.09 -2.80 18.43
CA ALA A 12 49.19 -2.67 17.29
C ALA A 12 48.15 -3.81 17.25
N VAL A 13 48.54 -5.07 17.56
CA VAL A 13 47.63 -6.21 17.63
C VAL A 13 46.67 -6.09 18.85
N ASN A 14 47.07 -5.47 19.97
CA ASN A 14 46.14 -5.27 21.10
C ASN A 14 45.24 -4.06 20.93
N ILE A 15 45.56 -3.07 20.10
CA ILE A 15 44.67 -1.93 19.81
C ILE A 15 43.55 -2.35 18.85
N THR A 16 43.75 -3.38 18.02
CA THR A 16 42.67 -3.94 17.15
C THR A 16 41.72 -4.89 17.89
N LEU A 17 42.01 -5.27 19.13
CA LEU A 17 41.22 -6.19 19.96
C LEU A 17 40.30 -5.52 20.97
N VAL A 18 40.26 -4.19 21.03
CA VAL A 18 39.35 -3.40 21.89
C VAL A 18 38.21 -2.78 21.05
N CYS A 19 37.90 -3.31 19.88
CA CYS A 19 36.56 -3.15 19.32
C CYS A 19 35.61 -3.96 20.21
N GLY A 20 34.91 -3.29 21.10
CA GLY A 20 33.93 -3.91 22.01
C GLY A 20 33.04 -4.89 21.23
N GLN A 21 33.12 -6.16 21.58
CA GLN A 21 32.34 -7.21 20.93
C GLN A 21 30.87 -6.84 21.06
N VAL A 22 30.23 -6.49 19.95
CA VAL A 22 28.80 -6.13 19.96
C VAL A 22 28.03 -7.32 20.52
N ASN A 23 27.37 -7.10 21.65
CA ASN A 23 26.57 -8.15 22.30
C ASN A 23 25.28 -8.39 21.50
N THR A 24 25.41 -9.25 20.49
CA THR A 24 24.30 -9.59 19.59
C THR A 24 23.15 -10.27 20.29
N GLU A 25 23.38 -11.01 21.37
CA GLU A 25 22.31 -11.64 22.18
C GLU A 25 21.46 -10.58 22.89
N HIS A 26 22.12 -9.55 23.44
CA HIS A 26 21.40 -8.42 24.02
C HIS A 26 20.57 -7.69 22.98
N LEU A 27 21.14 -7.40 21.80
CA LEU A 27 20.42 -6.73 20.72
C LEU A 27 19.22 -7.57 20.22
N MET A 28 19.39 -8.88 20.07
CA MET A 28 18.29 -9.79 19.73
C MET A 28 17.16 -9.74 20.76
N ARG A 29 17.51 -9.77 22.05
CA ARG A 29 16.52 -9.70 23.15
C ARG A 29 15.77 -8.37 23.15
N VAL A 30 16.48 -7.25 22.93
CA VAL A 30 15.83 -5.93 22.85
C VAL A 30 14.92 -5.85 21.62
N GLY A 31 15.36 -6.36 20.47
CA GLY A 31 14.54 -6.46 19.26
C GLY A 31 13.26 -7.30 19.49
N ASN A 32 13.38 -8.45 20.14
CA ASN A 32 12.23 -9.29 20.49
C ASN A 32 11.29 -8.61 21.51
N ASN A 33 11.82 -7.85 22.46
CA ASN A 33 10.98 -7.07 23.37
C ASN A 33 10.22 -5.97 22.60
N ALA A 34 10.87 -5.30 21.65
CA ALA A 34 10.20 -4.33 20.79
C ALA A 34 9.07 -4.98 19.97
N MET A 35 9.28 -6.21 19.43
CA MET A 35 8.22 -7.01 18.79
C MET A 35 7.04 -7.26 19.72
N TYR A 36 7.32 -7.67 20.97
CA TYR A 36 6.28 -7.94 21.97
C TYR A 36 5.42 -6.70 22.27
N PHE A 37 6.02 -5.52 22.29
CA PHE A 37 5.33 -4.23 22.50
C PHE A 37 4.79 -3.63 21.19
N ASN A 38 4.80 -4.35 20.07
CA ASN A 38 4.38 -3.91 18.75
C ASN A 38 5.16 -2.69 18.21
N ASP A 39 6.36 -2.44 18.71
CA ASP A 39 7.28 -1.44 18.16
C ASP A 39 8.16 -2.09 17.08
N TYR A 40 7.53 -2.40 15.95
CA TYR A 40 8.14 -3.14 14.84
C TYR A 40 9.32 -2.39 14.22
N VAL A 41 9.24 -1.07 14.23
CA VAL A 41 10.29 -0.21 13.68
C VAL A 41 11.54 -0.29 14.53
N LEU A 42 11.41 -0.16 15.84
CA LEU A 42 12.52 -0.33 16.77
C LEU A 42 13.10 -1.75 16.68
N ALA A 43 12.25 -2.76 16.55
CA ALA A 43 12.68 -4.13 16.35
C ALA A 43 13.58 -4.27 15.11
N ILE A 44 13.16 -3.73 13.96
CA ILE A 44 13.93 -3.74 12.72
C ILE A 44 15.32 -3.13 12.93
N GLN A 45 15.44 -2.03 13.66
CA GLN A 45 16.73 -1.40 13.93
C GLN A 45 17.67 -2.28 14.73
N TYR A 46 17.13 -2.92 15.77
CA TYR A 46 17.96 -3.83 16.58
C TYR A 46 18.39 -5.06 15.77
N PHE A 47 17.49 -5.64 14.95
CA PHE A 47 17.86 -6.73 14.07
C PHE A 47 18.86 -6.30 13.00
N ASN A 48 18.78 -5.08 12.47
CA ASN A 48 19.79 -4.51 11.57
C ASN A 48 21.17 -4.46 12.24
N LYS A 49 21.24 -4.01 13.51
CA LYS A 49 22.50 -4.00 14.27
C LYS A 49 23.08 -5.41 14.43
N VAL A 50 22.22 -6.41 14.67
CA VAL A 50 22.65 -7.82 14.74
C VAL A 50 23.19 -8.29 13.39
N ILE A 51 22.42 -8.06 12.30
CA ILE A 51 22.81 -8.47 10.95
C ILE A 51 24.11 -7.81 10.50
N ASN A 52 24.29 -6.53 10.81
CA ASN A 52 25.53 -5.82 10.49
C ASN A 52 26.73 -6.37 11.27
N ALA A 53 26.54 -6.76 12.52
CA ALA A 53 27.62 -7.31 13.37
C ALA A 53 27.92 -8.79 13.04
N LYS A 54 26.88 -9.59 12.79
CA LYS A 54 26.97 -11.03 12.52
C LYS A 54 25.97 -11.45 11.42
N PRO A 55 26.33 -11.26 10.13
CA PRO A 55 25.41 -11.51 9.01
C PRO A 55 25.10 -13.00 8.76
N TYR A 56 25.63 -13.90 9.55
CA TYR A 56 25.35 -15.33 9.48
C TYR A 56 24.23 -15.79 10.42
N ILE A 57 23.71 -14.91 11.31
CA ILE A 57 22.62 -15.26 12.24
C ILE A 57 21.28 -15.19 11.48
N GLU A 58 20.77 -16.36 11.12
CA GLU A 58 19.50 -16.50 10.36
C GLU A 58 18.28 -15.97 11.10
N GLN A 59 18.27 -16.14 12.43
CA GLN A 59 17.15 -15.68 13.27
C GLN A 59 16.94 -14.16 13.20
N ALA A 60 18.01 -13.39 13.01
CA ALA A 60 17.89 -11.94 12.92
C ALA A 60 17.14 -11.51 11.65
N TYR A 61 17.39 -12.18 10.53
CA TYR A 61 16.63 -11.96 9.29
C TYR A 61 15.17 -12.41 9.46
N MET A 62 14.92 -13.59 10.04
CA MET A 62 13.57 -14.11 10.26
C MET A 62 12.74 -13.16 11.14
N TYR A 63 13.28 -12.69 12.25
CA TYR A 63 12.55 -11.78 13.13
C TYR A 63 12.36 -10.39 12.51
N ARG A 64 13.32 -9.92 11.71
CA ARG A 64 13.15 -8.69 10.93
C ARG A 64 12.04 -8.84 9.89
N ALA A 65 11.95 -9.99 9.24
CA ALA A 65 10.85 -10.32 8.34
C ALA A 65 9.49 -10.29 9.07
N PHE A 66 9.40 -10.85 10.28
CA PHE A 66 8.16 -10.80 11.06
C PHE A 66 7.74 -9.37 11.40
N ALA A 67 8.72 -8.49 11.73
CA ALA A 67 8.44 -7.08 11.94
C ALA A 67 7.92 -6.40 10.65
N LYS A 68 8.55 -6.70 9.50
CA LYS A 68 8.13 -6.19 8.19
C LYS A 68 6.74 -6.71 7.78
N ILE A 69 6.42 -7.98 8.05
CA ILE A 69 5.07 -8.55 7.84
C ILE A 69 4.03 -7.77 8.64
N SER A 70 4.32 -7.46 9.91
CA SER A 70 3.42 -6.68 10.76
C SER A 70 3.24 -5.23 10.28
N LEU A 71 4.19 -4.70 9.51
CA LEU A 71 4.11 -3.41 8.83
C LEU A 71 3.55 -3.52 7.39
N GLU A 72 3.12 -4.71 6.97
CA GLU A 72 2.62 -5.02 5.63
C GLU A 72 3.68 -4.84 4.51
N ASP A 73 4.96 -4.78 4.86
CA ASP A 73 6.08 -4.78 3.91
C ASP A 73 6.43 -6.22 3.50
N TYR A 74 5.57 -6.82 2.68
CA TYR A 74 5.70 -8.23 2.29
C TYR A 74 6.90 -8.48 1.36
N ASN A 75 7.25 -7.53 0.48
CA ASN A 75 8.41 -7.67 -0.38
C ASN A 75 9.73 -7.65 0.41
N GLY A 76 9.87 -6.69 1.32
CA GLY A 76 11.04 -6.66 2.20
C GLY A 76 11.11 -7.85 3.16
N ALA A 77 9.96 -8.42 3.54
CA ALA A 77 9.91 -9.64 4.33
C ALA A 77 10.37 -10.86 3.54
N LEU A 78 10.00 -10.99 2.24
CA LEU A 78 10.49 -12.06 1.36
C LEU A 78 12.01 -12.07 1.27
N ASP A 79 12.64 -10.92 1.02
CA ASP A 79 14.10 -10.80 0.94
C ASP A 79 14.79 -11.30 2.21
N ASP A 80 14.23 -11.00 3.36
CA ASP A 80 14.77 -11.44 4.65
C ASP A 80 14.53 -12.93 4.90
N LEU A 81 13.35 -13.45 4.55
CA LEU A 81 13.05 -14.88 4.69
C LEU A 81 13.89 -15.75 3.75
N ASP A 82 14.13 -15.28 2.52
CA ASP A 82 15.02 -15.95 1.58
C ASP A 82 16.44 -16.04 2.15
N ARG A 83 16.96 -14.94 2.72
CA ARG A 83 18.26 -14.94 3.38
C ARG A 83 18.30 -15.83 4.62
N ALA A 84 17.23 -15.87 5.41
CA ALA A 84 17.15 -16.74 6.57
C ALA A 84 17.22 -18.23 6.15
N ILE A 85 16.45 -18.61 5.13
CA ILE A 85 16.42 -19.99 4.57
C ILE A 85 17.74 -20.34 3.90
N GLU A 86 18.38 -19.42 3.17
CA GLU A 86 19.71 -19.64 2.58
C GLU A 86 20.75 -20.01 3.64
N LYS A 87 20.69 -19.37 4.83
CA LYS A 87 21.62 -19.63 5.93
C LYS A 87 21.28 -20.89 6.71
N ASN A 88 20.00 -21.23 6.83
CA ASN A 88 19.56 -22.42 7.52
C ASN A 88 18.25 -22.95 6.90
N GLN A 89 18.33 -24.03 6.15
CA GLN A 89 17.21 -24.67 5.46
C GLN A 89 16.32 -25.51 6.36
N PHE A 90 16.65 -25.66 7.65
CA PHE A 90 15.94 -26.51 8.58
C PHE A 90 15.05 -25.71 9.55
N ILE A 91 14.67 -24.48 9.23
CA ILE A 91 13.81 -23.64 10.04
C ILE A 91 12.37 -23.67 9.48
N PRO A 92 11.46 -24.50 10.04
CA PRO A 92 10.10 -24.60 9.50
C PRO A 92 9.32 -23.29 9.58
N HIS A 93 9.54 -22.48 10.62
CA HIS A 93 8.90 -21.16 10.78
C HIS A 93 9.25 -20.17 9.68
N ALA A 94 10.44 -20.25 9.07
CA ALA A 94 10.82 -19.37 7.98
C ALA A 94 10.03 -19.69 6.69
N TYR A 95 9.87 -20.98 6.38
CA TYR A 95 9.02 -21.42 5.27
C TYR A 95 7.54 -21.05 5.52
N TYR A 96 7.04 -21.29 6.73
CA TYR A 96 5.67 -20.90 7.09
C TYR A 96 5.43 -19.41 6.89
N ALA A 97 6.32 -18.56 7.39
CA ALA A 97 6.21 -17.11 7.24
C ALA A 97 6.29 -16.68 5.77
N ARG A 98 7.16 -17.31 4.96
CA ARG A 98 7.29 -17.02 3.53
C ARG A 98 6.05 -17.49 2.77
N GLY A 99 5.49 -18.65 3.10
CA GLY A 99 4.22 -19.13 2.58
C GLY A 99 3.06 -18.18 2.89
N TYR A 100 2.99 -17.67 4.13
CA TYR A 100 2.02 -16.64 4.51
C TYR A 100 2.17 -15.38 3.64
N VAL A 101 3.39 -14.90 3.44
CA VAL A 101 3.64 -13.73 2.61
C VAL A 101 3.25 -13.99 1.15
N TYR A 102 3.53 -15.17 0.61
CA TYR A 102 3.10 -15.54 -0.74
C TYR A 102 1.56 -15.57 -0.89
N ASN A 103 0.82 -16.05 0.13
CA ASN A 103 -0.64 -15.95 0.13
C ASN A 103 -1.11 -14.49 0.02
N ARG A 104 -0.47 -13.58 0.79
CA ARG A 104 -0.80 -12.15 0.76
C ARG A 104 -0.45 -11.46 -0.57
N LEU A 105 0.52 -11.98 -1.29
CA LEU A 105 0.92 -11.50 -2.62
C LEU A 105 0.15 -12.15 -3.77
N GLY A 106 -0.74 -13.12 -3.49
CA GLY A 106 -1.49 -13.84 -4.50
C GLY A 106 -0.72 -14.96 -5.20
N GLU A 107 0.47 -15.31 -4.69
CA GLU A 107 1.34 -16.36 -5.25
C GLU A 107 1.07 -17.72 -4.57
N TYR A 108 -0.16 -18.18 -4.66
CA TYR A 108 -0.69 -19.30 -3.88
C TYR A 108 0.06 -20.64 -4.08
N ALA A 109 0.54 -20.91 -5.29
CA ALA A 109 1.31 -22.14 -5.57
C ALA A 109 2.68 -22.14 -4.85
N LYS A 110 3.32 -20.99 -4.71
CA LYS A 110 4.55 -20.85 -3.92
C LYS A 110 4.25 -20.99 -2.42
N ALA A 111 3.13 -20.41 -1.98
CA ALA A 111 2.66 -20.53 -0.59
C ALA A 111 2.45 -22.02 -0.22
N GLU A 112 1.72 -22.77 -1.04
CA GLU A 112 1.52 -24.22 -0.86
C GLU A 112 2.84 -24.99 -0.76
N SER A 113 3.80 -24.70 -1.65
CA SER A 113 5.13 -25.32 -1.63
C SER A 113 5.86 -25.05 -0.31
N ASP A 114 5.84 -23.82 0.17
CA ASP A 114 6.51 -23.42 1.40
C ASP A 114 5.83 -24.01 2.64
N PHE A 115 4.50 -24.01 2.72
CA PHE A 115 3.78 -24.66 3.80
C PHE A 115 4.04 -26.18 3.82
N SER A 116 4.11 -26.80 2.63
CA SER A 116 4.44 -28.22 2.52
C SER A 116 5.87 -28.48 3.01
N LYS A 117 6.83 -27.60 2.71
CA LYS A 117 8.20 -27.70 3.21
C LYS A 117 8.26 -27.50 4.73
N ALA A 118 7.50 -26.56 5.29
CA ALA A 118 7.38 -26.41 6.74
C ALA A 118 6.83 -27.67 7.41
N LEU A 119 5.85 -28.33 6.78
CA LEU A 119 5.26 -29.59 7.25
C LEU A 119 6.19 -30.80 7.09
N GLU A 120 7.05 -30.85 6.04
CA GLU A 120 8.11 -31.87 5.97
C GLU A 120 9.05 -31.80 7.19
N LEU A 121 9.38 -30.59 7.64
CA LEU A 121 10.26 -30.36 8.79
C LEU A 121 9.52 -30.50 10.14
N SER A 122 8.22 -30.27 10.17
CA SER A 122 7.38 -30.39 11.36
C SER A 122 5.97 -30.86 11.01
N PRO A 123 5.77 -32.18 10.79
CA PRO A 123 4.55 -32.73 10.16
C PRO A 123 3.26 -32.54 10.96
N GLU A 124 3.37 -32.33 12.25
CA GLU A 124 2.21 -32.25 13.15
C GLU A 124 1.81 -30.81 13.53
N ASN A 125 2.42 -29.81 12.96
CA ASN A 125 2.13 -28.43 13.31
C ASN A 125 0.81 -27.95 12.67
N THR A 126 -0.21 -27.81 13.49
CA THR A 126 -1.55 -27.40 13.05
C THR A 126 -1.55 -26.02 12.39
N SER A 127 -0.71 -25.08 12.86
CA SER A 127 -0.64 -23.74 12.25
C SER A 127 -0.15 -23.79 10.80
N TYR A 128 0.76 -24.71 10.48
CA TYR A 128 1.26 -24.87 9.10
C TYR A 128 0.21 -25.51 8.19
N LEU A 129 -0.56 -26.47 8.74
CA LEU A 129 -1.71 -27.04 8.03
C LEU A 129 -2.75 -25.95 7.74
N ILE A 130 -3.12 -25.13 8.73
CA ILE A 130 -4.09 -24.03 8.54
C ILE A 130 -3.60 -23.04 7.49
N GLY A 131 -2.31 -22.69 7.48
CA GLY A 131 -1.74 -21.85 6.43
C GLY A 131 -1.86 -22.47 5.03
N ARG A 132 -1.68 -23.80 4.92
CA ARG A 132 -1.82 -24.54 3.66
C ARG A 132 -3.27 -24.67 3.23
N LEU A 133 -4.23 -24.81 4.16
CA LEU A 133 -5.66 -24.76 3.84
C LEU A 133 -6.04 -23.45 3.12
N GLU A 134 -5.57 -22.31 3.62
CA GLU A 134 -5.81 -21.02 2.96
C GLU A 134 -5.25 -21.01 1.53
N ALA A 135 -4.04 -21.55 1.33
CA ALA A 135 -3.45 -21.65 -0.01
C ALA A 135 -4.24 -22.58 -0.94
N TYR A 136 -4.78 -23.69 -0.44
CA TYR A 136 -5.63 -24.61 -1.20
C TYR A 136 -6.98 -23.98 -1.57
N ASP A 137 -7.64 -23.31 -0.63
CA ASP A 137 -8.92 -22.62 -0.87
C ASP A 137 -8.78 -21.58 -1.99
N LEU A 138 -7.73 -20.74 -1.91
CA LEU A 138 -7.45 -19.71 -2.92
C LEU A 138 -7.12 -20.29 -4.31
N GLN A 139 -6.62 -21.50 -4.38
CA GLN A 139 -6.38 -22.26 -5.60
C GLN A 139 -7.58 -23.14 -6.00
N LYS A 140 -8.64 -23.21 -5.19
CA LYS A 140 -9.79 -24.09 -5.37
C LYS A 140 -9.42 -25.59 -5.38
N LYS A 141 -8.37 -25.95 -4.64
CA LYS A 141 -7.90 -27.34 -4.46
C LYS A 141 -8.64 -27.99 -3.28
N TYR A 142 -9.96 -28.11 -3.42
CA TYR A 142 -10.85 -28.51 -2.33
C TYR A 142 -10.64 -29.96 -1.87
N THR A 143 -10.14 -30.83 -2.74
CA THR A 143 -9.85 -32.24 -2.36
C THR A 143 -8.66 -32.33 -1.41
N GLU A 144 -7.59 -31.59 -1.71
CA GLU A 144 -6.37 -31.50 -0.90
C GLU A 144 -6.66 -30.78 0.41
N GLU A 145 -7.47 -29.72 0.35
CA GLU A 145 -7.95 -28.98 1.52
C GLU A 145 -8.71 -29.90 2.48
N LEU A 146 -9.65 -30.70 1.95
CA LEU A 146 -10.43 -31.66 2.75
C LEU A 146 -9.54 -32.70 3.42
N ALA A 147 -8.48 -33.17 2.76
CA ALA A 147 -7.54 -34.13 3.32
C ALA A 147 -6.77 -33.56 4.53
N ASP A 148 -6.32 -32.31 4.44
CA ASP A 148 -5.64 -31.61 5.55
C ASP A 148 -6.61 -31.34 6.72
N ILE A 149 -7.84 -30.90 6.41
CA ILE A 149 -8.90 -30.73 7.42
C ILE A 149 -9.15 -32.04 8.16
N ASP A 150 -9.28 -33.15 7.44
CA ASP A 150 -9.50 -34.46 8.05
C ASP A 150 -8.32 -34.90 8.91
N PHE A 151 -7.10 -34.56 8.55
CA PHE A 151 -5.93 -34.81 9.37
C PHE A 151 -5.98 -34.01 10.68
N ILE A 152 -6.30 -32.71 10.61
CA ILE A 152 -6.43 -31.86 11.81
C ILE A 152 -7.51 -32.38 12.74
N LEU A 153 -8.69 -32.75 12.20
CA LEU A 153 -9.83 -33.21 12.99
C LEU A 153 -9.59 -34.60 13.63
N ARG A 154 -8.85 -35.51 12.96
CA ARG A 154 -8.43 -36.79 13.56
C ARG A 154 -7.50 -36.59 14.73
N LYS A 155 -6.61 -35.60 14.66
CA LYS A 155 -5.63 -35.32 15.72
C LYS A 155 -6.24 -34.57 16.89
N ASN A 156 -7.00 -33.53 16.66
CA ASN A 156 -7.47 -32.60 17.67
C ASN A 156 -8.90 -32.90 18.15
N GLY A 157 -9.63 -33.78 17.45
CA GLY A 157 -11.00 -34.16 17.76
C GLY A 157 -11.97 -32.97 17.71
N SER A 158 -12.95 -33.01 18.63
CA SER A 158 -14.01 -31.99 18.72
C SER A 158 -13.53 -30.63 19.28
N LYS A 159 -12.24 -30.45 19.55
CA LYS A 159 -11.69 -29.20 20.11
C LYS A 159 -11.57 -28.09 19.09
N GLU A 160 -11.76 -28.40 17.80
CA GLU A 160 -11.62 -27.47 16.69
C GLU A 160 -12.94 -27.34 15.89
N PRO A 161 -14.01 -26.80 16.50
CA PRO A 161 -15.31 -26.74 15.83
C PRO A 161 -15.29 -25.85 14.58
N GLN A 162 -14.38 -24.86 14.51
CA GLN A 162 -14.22 -23.99 13.36
C GLN A 162 -13.69 -24.78 12.14
N ILE A 163 -12.71 -25.67 12.35
CA ILE A 163 -12.18 -26.54 11.29
C ILE A 163 -13.25 -27.55 10.83
N ALA A 164 -14.13 -27.99 11.74
CA ALA A 164 -15.24 -28.86 11.36
C ALA A 164 -16.30 -28.09 10.52
N ILE A 165 -16.56 -26.81 10.81
CA ILE A 165 -17.42 -25.94 9.97
C ILE A 165 -16.79 -25.80 8.59
N GLU A 166 -15.48 -25.55 8.53
CA GLU A 166 -14.73 -25.46 7.28
C GLU A 166 -14.83 -26.76 6.46
N LYS A 167 -14.76 -27.94 7.12
CA LYS A 167 -15.02 -29.22 6.47
C LYS A 167 -16.37 -29.24 5.73
N GLY A 168 -17.43 -28.79 6.41
CA GLY A 168 -18.77 -28.76 5.82
C GLY A 168 -18.86 -27.80 4.62
N ARG A 169 -18.17 -26.66 4.70
CA ARG A 169 -18.05 -25.70 3.58
C ARG A 169 -17.35 -26.35 2.36
N VAL A 170 -16.20 -26.95 2.60
CA VAL A 170 -15.41 -27.61 1.54
C VAL A 170 -16.16 -28.77 0.90
N GLN A 171 -16.87 -29.60 1.69
CA GLN A 171 -17.73 -30.66 1.18
C GLN A 171 -18.84 -30.12 0.28
N LEU A 172 -19.42 -28.95 0.64
CA LEU A 172 -20.42 -28.31 -0.20
C LEU A 172 -19.82 -27.80 -1.53
N LEU A 173 -18.60 -27.24 -1.50
CA LEU A 173 -17.91 -26.78 -2.72
C LEU A 173 -17.49 -27.93 -3.63
N LEU A 174 -17.26 -29.12 -3.07
CA LEU A 174 -17.05 -30.37 -3.82
C LEU A 174 -18.36 -30.98 -4.36
N GLY A 175 -19.51 -30.37 -4.05
CA GLY A 175 -20.82 -30.86 -4.46
C GLY A 175 -21.43 -31.96 -3.59
N ASP A 176 -20.72 -32.38 -2.52
CA ASP A 176 -21.25 -33.39 -1.60
C ASP A 176 -22.14 -32.73 -0.52
N THR A 177 -23.31 -32.31 -0.94
CA THR A 177 -24.32 -31.65 -0.09
C THR A 177 -24.76 -32.55 1.07
N VAL A 178 -24.76 -33.88 0.88
CA VAL A 178 -25.18 -34.83 1.92
C VAL A 178 -24.14 -34.94 3.02
N ALA A 179 -22.85 -35.05 2.67
CA ALA A 179 -21.77 -35.06 3.65
C ALA A 179 -21.69 -33.73 4.39
N ALA A 180 -21.80 -32.61 3.65
CA ALA A 180 -21.83 -31.27 4.22
C ALA A 180 -22.95 -31.12 5.27
N PHE A 181 -24.17 -31.58 4.96
CA PHE A 181 -25.31 -31.57 5.89
C PHE A 181 -25.01 -32.38 7.15
N ARG A 182 -24.53 -33.62 7.00
CA ARG A 182 -24.18 -34.47 8.17
C ARG A 182 -23.12 -33.84 9.05
N THR A 183 -22.13 -33.21 8.43
CA THR A 183 -21.06 -32.52 9.19
C THR A 183 -21.64 -31.37 9.98
N MET A 184 -22.43 -30.47 9.36
CA MET A 184 -23.04 -29.34 10.04
C MET A 184 -24.05 -29.77 11.10
N ASP A 185 -24.86 -30.79 10.84
CA ASP A 185 -25.83 -31.34 11.79
C ASP A 185 -25.13 -31.90 13.06
N SER A 186 -24.02 -32.59 12.85
CA SER A 186 -23.19 -33.09 13.98
C SER A 186 -22.61 -31.94 14.80
N ILE A 187 -22.19 -30.85 14.17
CA ILE A 187 -21.65 -29.67 14.86
C ILE A 187 -22.76 -28.95 15.63
N VAL A 188 -23.90 -28.73 15.03
CA VAL A 188 -25.07 -28.13 15.70
C VAL A 188 -25.50 -28.93 16.91
N GLY A 189 -25.48 -30.27 16.82
CA GLY A 189 -25.82 -31.14 17.95
C GLY A 189 -24.83 -31.07 19.12
N ARG A 190 -23.54 -30.83 18.85
CA ARG A 190 -22.49 -30.80 19.90
C ARG A 190 -22.19 -29.37 20.37
N HIS A 191 -22.32 -28.40 19.51
CA HIS A 191 -21.92 -27.01 19.71
C HIS A 191 -23.06 -26.06 19.30
N SER A 192 -24.23 -26.24 19.90
CA SER A 192 -25.46 -25.49 19.57
C SER A 192 -25.37 -23.98 19.77
N TYR A 193 -24.32 -23.49 20.42
CA TYR A 193 -24.03 -22.08 20.65
C TYR A 193 -23.31 -21.41 19.46
N LEU A 194 -22.89 -22.16 18.43
CA LEU A 194 -22.16 -21.62 17.28
C LEU A 194 -23.12 -21.19 16.17
N ALA A 195 -23.33 -19.88 16.04
CA ALA A 195 -24.18 -19.30 14.99
C ALA A 195 -23.74 -19.71 13.57
N ALA A 196 -22.42 -19.82 13.33
CA ALA A 196 -21.87 -20.21 12.03
C ALA A 196 -22.30 -21.64 11.61
N ALA A 197 -22.38 -22.59 12.57
CA ALA A 197 -22.82 -23.95 12.26
C ALA A 197 -24.33 -23.99 11.87
N TRP A 198 -25.16 -23.25 12.58
CA TRP A 198 -26.57 -23.09 12.23
C TRP A 198 -26.73 -22.41 10.87
N GLY A 199 -25.99 -21.34 10.59
CA GLY A 199 -26.01 -20.64 9.30
C GLY A 199 -25.54 -21.54 8.16
N GLY A 200 -24.47 -22.33 8.38
CA GLY A 200 -23.99 -23.31 7.40
C GLY A 200 -25.03 -24.41 7.11
N ARG A 201 -25.70 -24.97 8.16
CA ARG A 201 -26.77 -25.94 7.95
C ARG A 201 -28.00 -25.33 7.26
N ALA A 202 -28.31 -24.06 7.60
CA ALA A 202 -29.37 -23.33 6.95
C ALA A 202 -29.13 -23.15 5.44
N LEU A 203 -27.90 -22.77 5.07
CA LEU A 203 -27.51 -22.64 3.64
C LEU A 203 -27.67 -23.96 2.91
N ILE A 204 -27.21 -25.07 3.49
CA ILE A 204 -27.35 -26.40 2.90
C ILE A 204 -28.83 -26.76 2.76
N ASN A 205 -29.67 -26.52 3.79
CA ASN A 205 -31.11 -26.72 3.71
C ASN A 205 -31.75 -25.89 2.59
N MET A 206 -31.31 -24.65 2.40
CA MET A 206 -31.79 -23.78 1.33
C MET A 206 -31.44 -24.33 -0.05
N LEU A 207 -30.20 -24.84 -0.25
CA LEU A 207 -29.79 -25.49 -1.50
C LEU A 207 -30.51 -26.81 -1.77
N MET A 208 -30.94 -27.49 -0.72
CA MET A 208 -31.79 -28.68 -0.79
C MET A 208 -33.30 -28.33 -0.95
N GLU A 209 -33.64 -27.07 -1.17
CA GLU A 209 -35.00 -26.52 -1.28
C GLU A 209 -35.88 -26.72 -0.03
N LYS A 210 -35.27 -27.06 1.12
CA LYS A 210 -35.92 -27.20 2.42
C LYS A 210 -36.07 -25.85 3.12
N ASN A 211 -36.81 -24.93 2.48
CA ASN A 211 -36.89 -23.52 2.87
C ASN A 211 -37.38 -23.30 4.31
N ASP A 212 -38.29 -24.11 4.83
CA ASP A 212 -38.80 -23.97 6.21
C ASP A 212 -37.72 -24.38 7.25
N SER A 213 -36.98 -25.44 7.00
CA SER A 213 -35.85 -25.85 7.84
C SER A 213 -34.72 -24.82 7.79
N ALA A 214 -34.42 -24.28 6.61
CA ALA A 214 -33.43 -23.21 6.45
C ALA A 214 -33.82 -21.96 7.24
N LEU A 215 -35.11 -21.57 7.18
CA LEU A 215 -35.61 -20.41 7.94
C LEU A 215 -35.51 -20.63 9.45
N ALA A 216 -35.83 -21.85 9.93
CA ALA A 216 -35.71 -22.19 11.33
C ALA A 216 -34.25 -22.10 11.80
N ASP A 217 -33.32 -22.65 11.04
CA ASP A 217 -31.89 -22.62 11.36
C ASP A 217 -31.32 -21.18 11.34
N TYR A 218 -31.66 -20.35 10.33
CA TYR A 218 -31.25 -18.93 10.34
C TYR A 218 -31.85 -18.15 11.51
N ASN A 219 -33.09 -18.46 11.94
CA ASN A 219 -33.67 -17.85 13.13
C ASN A 219 -32.82 -18.14 14.38
N VAL A 220 -32.32 -19.38 14.53
CA VAL A 220 -31.44 -19.73 15.64
C VAL A 220 -30.10 -19.01 15.50
N ALA A 221 -29.45 -19.04 14.31
CA ALA A 221 -28.19 -18.37 14.07
C ALA A 221 -28.25 -16.88 14.45
N ILE A 222 -29.34 -16.21 14.08
CA ILE A 222 -29.56 -14.79 14.38
C ILE A 222 -29.87 -14.56 15.87
N SER A 223 -30.61 -15.47 16.51
CA SER A 223 -30.88 -15.39 17.97
C SER A 223 -29.58 -15.49 18.80
N LEU A 224 -28.57 -16.19 18.29
CA LEU A 224 -27.22 -16.29 18.83
C LEU A 224 -26.37 -15.03 18.58
N ARG A 225 -26.98 -13.95 18.07
CA ARG A 225 -26.33 -12.67 17.80
C ARG A 225 -25.15 -12.77 16.82
N THR A 226 -25.39 -13.46 15.70
CA THR A 226 -24.38 -13.53 14.63
C THR A 226 -23.97 -12.12 14.15
N ASP A 227 -22.70 -11.93 13.88
CA ASP A 227 -22.13 -10.75 13.21
C ASP A 227 -22.01 -10.95 11.70
N ASN A 228 -22.36 -12.13 11.18
CA ASN A 228 -22.31 -12.44 9.77
C ASN A 228 -23.53 -11.86 9.04
N ALA A 229 -23.28 -10.88 8.16
CA ALA A 229 -24.31 -10.24 7.34
C ALA A 229 -25.03 -11.23 6.39
N GLU A 230 -24.36 -12.29 5.95
CA GLU A 230 -24.92 -13.30 5.02
C GLU A 230 -26.10 -14.04 5.62
N HIS A 231 -26.08 -14.32 6.93
CA HIS A 231 -27.22 -14.97 7.59
C HIS A 231 -28.51 -14.15 7.44
N TYR A 232 -28.41 -12.83 7.56
CA TYR A 232 -29.54 -11.92 7.35
C TYR A 232 -29.93 -11.84 5.89
N ILE A 233 -28.97 -11.78 4.94
CA ILE A 233 -29.24 -11.73 3.51
C ILE A 233 -29.96 -12.99 3.04
N ASN A 234 -29.47 -14.16 3.46
CA ASN A 234 -30.05 -15.45 3.08
C ASN A 234 -31.45 -15.64 3.70
N ARG A 235 -31.65 -15.21 4.97
CA ARG A 235 -32.98 -15.21 5.56
C ARG A 235 -33.92 -14.24 4.88
N ALA A 236 -33.44 -13.07 4.45
CA ALA A 236 -34.23 -12.11 3.66
C ALA A 236 -34.68 -12.71 2.33
N ASN A 237 -33.82 -13.49 1.66
CA ASN A 237 -34.21 -14.21 0.44
C ASN A 237 -35.31 -15.23 0.68
N LEU A 238 -35.28 -15.94 1.81
CA LEU A 238 -36.36 -16.86 2.19
C LEU A 238 -37.66 -16.11 2.51
N PHE A 239 -37.60 -14.97 3.20
CA PHE A 239 -38.76 -14.11 3.43
C PHE A 239 -39.33 -13.54 2.14
N TYR A 240 -38.46 -13.15 1.19
CA TYR A 240 -38.86 -12.69 -0.12
C TYR A 240 -39.62 -13.79 -0.90
N LYS A 241 -39.08 -15.02 -0.94
CA LYS A 241 -39.77 -16.19 -1.55
C LYS A 241 -41.15 -16.46 -0.93
N LYS A 242 -41.35 -16.07 0.32
CA LYS A 242 -42.64 -16.15 1.03
C LYS A 242 -43.48 -14.86 0.92
N HIS A 243 -43.11 -13.92 0.07
CA HIS A 243 -43.75 -12.61 -0.11
C HIS A 243 -43.81 -11.75 1.16
N ASN A 244 -42.97 -12.05 2.16
CA ASN A 244 -42.87 -11.23 3.38
C ASN A 244 -41.83 -10.13 3.19
N TYR A 245 -42.14 -9.14 2.35
CA TYR A 245 -41.23 -8.04 1.99
C TYR A 245 -40.79 -7.21 3.20
N ARG A 246 -41.67 -7.06 4.19
CA ARG A 246 -41.33 -6.29 5.41
C ARG A 246 -40.19 -6.95 6.21
N ALA A 247 -40.28 -8.24 6.44
CA ALA A 247 -39.23 -9.00 7.13
C ALA A 247 -37.94 -9.03 6.31
N ALA A 248 -38.03 -9.26 4.98
CA ALA A 248 -36.88 -9.24 4.09
C ALA A 248 -36.14 -7.88 4.12
N LEU A 249 -36.84 -6.76 4.04
CA LEU A 249 -36.24 -5.42 4.12
C LEU A 249 -35.64 -5.11 5.47
N SER A 250 -36.21 -5.62 6.56
CA SER A 250 -35.63 -5.52 7.91
C SER A 250 -34.29 -6.23 7.99
N ASP A 251 -34.22 -7.47 7.50
CA ASP A 251 -32.99 -8.26 7.50
C ASP A 251 -31.90 -7.65 6.61
N LEU A 252 -32.25 -7.20 5.39
CA LEU A 252 -31.29 -6.54 4.51
C LEU A 252 -30.77 -5.22 5.09
N SER A 253 -31.62 -4.49 5.81
CA SER A 253 -31.17 -3.29 6.53
C SER A 253 -30.20 -3.65 7.65
N LYS A 254 -30.45 -4.75 8.37
CA LYS A 254 -29.56 -5.24 9.41
C LYS A 254 -28.22 -5.74 8.81
N ALA A 255 -28.25 -6.43 7.68
CA ALA A 255 -27.05 -6.82 6.96
C ALA A 255 -26.18 -5.61 6.57
N LEU A 256 -26.82 -4.50 6.15
CA LEU A 256 -26.12 -3.26 5.80
C LEU A 256 -25.64 -2.46 7.02
N GLU A 257 -26.23 -2.64 8.19
CA GLU A 257 -25.65 -2.13 9.45
C GLU A 257 -24.35 -2.86 9.81
N LEU A 258 -24.30 -4.17 9.59
CA LEU A 258 -23.10 -5.00 9.83
C LEU A 258 -22.02 -4.78 8.77
N SER A 259 -22.41 -4.60 7.51
CA SER A 259 -21.53 -4.39 6.36
C SER A 259 -22.11 -3.34 5.42
N HIS A 260 -21.74 -2.07 5.61
CA HIS A 260 -22.33 -0.91 4.92
C HIS A 260 -22.21 -0.94 3.39
N ASN A 261 -21.17 -1.62 2.88
CA ASN A 261 -20.88 -1.71 1.46
C ASN A 261 -21.15 -3.12 0.88
N ASN A 262 -21.94 -3.94 1.57
CA ASN A 262 -22.28 -5.26 1.06
C ASN A 262 -23.11 -5.15 -0.22
N LYS A 263 -22.50 -5.55 -1.34
CA LYS A 263 -23.07 -5.40 -2.67
C LYS A 263 -24.37 -6.19 -2.84
N MET A 264 -24.41 -7.41 -2.28
CA MET A 264 -25.57 -8.29 -2.37
C MET A 264 -26.76 -7.74 -1.58
N ALA A 265 -26.51 -7.25 -0.37
CA ALA A 265 -27.56 -6.65 0.44
C ALA A 265 -28.14 -5.39 -0.21
N LEU A 266 -27.31 -4.50 -0.78
CA LEU A 266 -27.75 -3.33 -1.52
C LEU A 266 -28.57 -3.70 -2.74
N PHE A 267 -28.10 -4.68 -3.52
CA PHE A 267 -28.78 -5.12 -4.73
C PHE A 267 -30.13 -5.75 -4.38
N ASN A 268 -30.18 -6.73 -3.48
CA ASN A 268 -31.42 -7.40 -3.08
C ASN A 268 -32.42 -6.40 -2.47
N ARG A 269 -31.95 -5.45 -1.65
CA ARG A 269 -32.84 -4.42 -1.10
C ARG A 269 -33.40 -3.51 -2.19
N SER A 270 -32.60 -3.16 -3.18
CA SER A 270 -33.05 -2.36 -4.32
C SER A 270 -34.13 -3.07 -5.16
N LEU A 271 -34.00 -4.39 -5.35
CA LEU A 271 -34.99 -5.18 -6.09
C LEU A 271 -36.31 -5.25 -5.33
N ILE A 272 -36.29 -5.53 -4.04
CA ILE A 272 -37.51 -5.59 -3.20
C ILE A 272 -38.18 -4.21 -3.10
N THR A 273 -37.41 -3.15 -2.92
CA THR A 273 -37.97 -1.78 -2.86
C THR A 273 -38.52 -1.33 -4.20
N PHE A 274 -37.93 -1.75 -5.31
CA PHE A 274 -38.49 -1.56 -6.64
C PHE A 274 -39.86 -2.27 -6.81
N GLU A 275 -39.97 -3.54 -6.38
CA GLU A 275 -41.17 -4.34 -6.50
C GLU A 275 -42.34 -3.76 -5.69
N ILE A 276 -42.08 -3.25 -4.50
CA ILE A 276 -43.11 -2.58 -3.67
C ILE A 276 -43.38 -1.12 -4.09
N GLY A 277 -42.71 -0.61 -5.13
CA GLY A 277 -42.92 0.73 -5.68
C GLY A 277 -42.13 1.86 -4.99
N ASP A 278 -41.23 1.57 -4.04
CA ASP A 278 -40.34 2.58 -3.43
C ASP A 278 -39.12 2.83 -4.33
N TYR A 279 -39.36 3.43 -5.49
CA TYR A 279 -38.32 3.70 -6.49
C TYR A 279 -37.19 4.61 -5.99
N ASN A 280 -37.50 5.53 -5.06
CA ASN A 280 -36.48 6.42 -4.54
C ASN A 280 -35.45 5.69 -3.68
N LYS A 281 -35.90 4.77 -2.83
CA LYS A 281 -35.01 3.96 -2.00
C LYS A 281 -34.24 2.96 -2.84
N ALA A 282 -34.88 2.34 -3.82
CA ALA A 282 -34.21 1.47 -4.79
C ALA A 282 -33.11 2.21 -5.55
N LEU A 283 -33.36 3.42 -6.00
CA LEU A 283 -32.37 4.26 -6.68
C LEU A 283 -31.19 4.65 -5.76
N ALA A 284 -31.45 4.92 -4.49
CA ALA A 284 -30.41 5.25 -3.53
C ALA A 284 -29.44 4.08 -3.32
N ASP A 285 -29.96 2.86 -3.14
CA ASP A 285 -29.16 1.64 -2.99
C ASP A 285 -28.32 1.35 -4.23
N LEU A 286 -28.89 1.47 -5.43
CA LEU A 286 -28.18 1.28 -6.69
C LEU A 286 -27.15 2.36 -6.98
N ASN A 287 -27.38 3.59 -6.56
CA ASN A 287 -26.39 4.67 -6.63
C ASN A 287 -25.17 4.34 -5.77
N GLN A 288 -25.39 3.87 -4.55
CA GLN A 288 -24.31 3.42 -3.67
C GLN A 288 -23.58 2.23 -4.29
N LEU A 289 -24.30 1.25 -4.80
CA LEU A 289 -23.73 0.05 -5.41
C LEU A 289 -22.86 0.37 -6.63
N VAL A 290 -23.33 1.21 -7.56
CA VAL A 290 -22.55 1.64 -8.74
C VAL A 290 -21.36 2.51 -8.36
N LYS A 291 -21.40 3.21 -7.23
CA LYS A 291 -20.25 3.94 -6.68
C LYS A 291 -19.18 2.98 -6.15
N ILE A 292 -19.59 1.89 -5.48
CA ILE A 292 -18.70 0.84 -4.98
C ILE A 292 -18.10 0.04 -6.14
N ASP A 293 -18.95 -0.36 -7.08
CA ASP A 293 -18.57 -1.17 -8.23
C ASP A 293 -19.14 -0.62 -9.53
N GLY A 294 -18.38 0.23 -10.16
CA GLY A 294 -18.76 0.84 -11.43
C GLY A 294 -18.87 -0.13 -12.62
N LYS A 295 -18.40 -1.37 -12.47
CA LYS A 295 -18.43 -2.42 -13.50
C LYS A 295 -19.59 -3.40 -13.30
N MET A 296 -20.40 -3.25 -12.25
CA MET A 296 -21.61 -4.05 -12.07
C MET A 296 -22.71 -3.56 -13.02
N TYR A 297 -22.73 -4.13 -14.23
CA TYR A 297 -23.63 -3.69 -15.31
C TYR A 297 -25.08 -4.03 -15.01
N GLU A 298 -25.36 -5.08 -14.25
CA GLU A 298 -26.68 -5.45 -13.76
C GLU A 298 -27.30 -4.34 -12.90
N ALA A 299 -26.51 -3.81 -11.97
CA ALA A 299 -26.97 -2.71 -11.14
C ALA A 299 -27.22 -1.43 -11.96
N ARG A 300 -26.38 -1.16 -12.98
CA ARG A 300 -26.62 -0.06 -13.92
C ARG A 300 -27.90 -0.25 -14.72
N TYR A 301 -28.17 -1.47 -15.16
CA TYR A 301 -29.37 -1.78 -15.92
C TYR A 301 -30.63 -1.57 -15.10
N GLN A 302 -30.66 -2.09 -13.87
CA GLN A 302 -31.76 -1.86 -12.93
C GLN A 302 -31.91 -0.38 -12.60
N ARG A 303 -30.79 0.33 -12.39
CA ARG A 303 -30.80 1.77 -12.13
C ARG A 303 -31.39 2.55 -13.31
N ALA A 304 -31.09 2.16 -14.54
CA ALA A 304 -31.66 2.78 -15.73
C ALA A 304 -33.18 2.58 -15.80
N ILE A 305 -33.68 1.37 -15.52
CA ILE A 305 -35.12 1.07 -15.48
C ILE A 305 -35.82 1.94 -14.42
N ILE A 306 -35.24 2.03 -13.22
CA ILE A 306 -35.81 2.84 -12.13
C ILE A 306 -35.77 4.33 -12.48
N SER A 307 -34.68 4.78 -13.08
CA SER A 307 -34.54 6.18 -13.54
C SER A 307 -35.61 6.53 -14.58
N GLN A 308 -35.92 5.60 -15.50
CA GLN A 308 -37.05 5.78 -16.45
C GLN A 308 -38.40 5.90 -15.72
N LYS A 309 -38.67 5.02 -14.75
CA LYS A 309 -39.92 5.07 -13.95
C LYS A 309 -40.08 6.39 -13.20
N LEU A 310 -38.96 6.99 -12.77
CA LEU A 310 -38.90 8.30 -12.09
C LEU A 310 -38.85 9.50 -13.07
N GLY A 311 -38.91 9.28 -14.40
CA GLY A 311 -38.81 10.31 -15.40
C GLY A 311 -37.39 10.89 -15.61
N ARG A 312 -36.35 10.26 -15.01
CA ARG A 312 -34.95 10.70 -15.11
C ARG A 312 -34.27 10.13 -16.36
N HIS A 313 -34.86 10.42 -17.53
CA HIS A 313 -34.44 9.79 -18.80
C HIS A 313 -32.98 10.05 -19.18
N ARG A 314 -32.39 11.21 -18.79
CA ARG A 314 -30.96 11.50 -19.07
C ARG A 314 -30.03 10.58 -18.28
N GLU A 315 -30.34 10.25 -17.04
CA GLU A 315 -29.56 9.35 -16.19
C GLU A 315 -29.66 7.92 -16.74
N ALA A 316 -30.86 7.49 -17.16
CA ALA A 316 -31.08 6.19 -17.80
C ALA A 316 -30.25 6.05 -19.09
N ILE A 317 -30.24 7.06 -19.96
CA ILE A 317 -29.43 7.06 -21.18
C ILE A 317 -27.93 6.94 -20.87
N ALA A 318 -27.44 7.61 -19.82
CA ALA A 318 -26.04 7.52 -19.42
C ALA A 318 -25.64 6.10 -19.01
N ASP A 319 -26.44 5.43 -18.17
CA ASP A 319 -26.18 4.05 -17.77
C ASP A 319 -26.29 3.07 -18.92
N LEU A 320 -27.35 3.16 -19.73
CA LEU A 320 -27.56 2.29 -20.89
C LEU A 320 -26.45 2.46 -21.92
N SER A 321 -25.92 3.67 -22.11
CA SER A 321 -24.79 3.91 -23.00
C SER A 321 -23.53 3.19 -22.55
N LYS A 322 -23.24 3.16 -21.25
CA LYS A 322 -22.10 2.40 -20.70
C LYS A 322 -22.29 0.88 -20.82
N ILE A 323 -23.53 0.42 -20.72
CA ILE A 323 -23.85 -1.00 -20.94
C ILE A 323 -23.60 -1.35 -22.40
N ILE A 324 -24.09 -0.54 -23.33
CA ILE A 324 -23.94 -0.75 -24.78
C ILE A 324 -22.46 -0.67 -25.20
N GLU A 325 -21.69 0.22 -24.62
CA GLU A 325 -20.24 0.30 -24.85
C GLU A 325 -19.54 -1.03 -24.53
N ARG A 326 -19.94 -1.68 -23.47
CA ARG A 326 -19.33 -2.96 -23.02
C ARG A 326 -19.94 -4.17 -23.72
N TYR A 327 -21.26 -4.13 -23.98
CA TYR A 327 -22.06 -5.20 -24.60
C TYR A 327 -22.82 -4.67 -25.82
N PRO A 328 -22.13 -4.52 -26.97
CA PRO A 328 -22.72 -3.92 -28.17
C PRO A 328 -23.89 -4.70 -28.79
N ASN A 329 -24.01 -5.98 -28.42
CA ASN A 329 -25.09 -6.87 -28.96
C ASN A 329 -26.26 -7.05 -27.97
N PHE A 330 -26.30 -6.29 -26.88
CA PHE A 330 -27.37 -6.39 -25.90
C PHE A 330 -28.59 -5.54 -26.30
N ALA A 331 -29.50 -6.16 -27.10
CA ALA A 331 -30.68 -5.50 -27.65
C ALA A 331 -31.58 -4.80 -26.62
N PRO A 332 -31.84 -5.35 -25.40
CA PRO A 332 -32.68 -4.68 -24.40
C PRO A 332 -32.21 -3.30 -24.02
N ALA A 333 -30.87 -3.09 -23.91
CA ALA A 333 -30.34 -1.78 -23.58
C ALA A 333 -30.61 -0.72 -24.65
N TYR A 334 -30.57 -1.10 -25.93
CA TYR A 334 -30.92 -0.19 -27.01
C TYR A 334 -32.43 0.12 -26.99
N SER A 335 -33.29 -0.86 -26.75
CA SER A 335 -34.75 -0.65 -26.66
C SER A 335 -35.11 0.32 -25.53
N LEU A 336 -34.55 0.13 -24.33
CA LEU A 336 -34.79 1.02 -23.21
C LEU A 336 -34.20 2.42 -23.44
N ARG A 337 -33.02 2.52 -24.08
CA ARG A 337 -32.44 3.80 -24.41
C ARG A 337 -33.24 4.55 -25.47
N ALA A 338 -33.79 3.82 -26.45
CA ALA A 338 -34.69 4.39 -27.45
C ALA A 338 -35.95 4.97 -26.80
N GLU A 339 -36.55 4.27 -25.83
CA GLU A 339 -37.69 4.77 -25.07
C GLU A 339 -37.34 6.07 -24.32
N SER A 340 -36.20 6.11 -23.66
CA SER A 340 -35.73 7.34 -22.97
C SER A 340 -35.51 8.49 -23.95
N TYR A 341 -34.91 8.26 -25.13
CA TYR A 341 -34.77 9.28 -26.18
C TYR A 341 -36.10 9.77 -26.68
N ASN A 342 -37.07 8.88 -26.86
CA ASN A 342 -38.42 9.26 -27.29
C ASN A 342 -39.11 10.16 -26.28
N LYS A 343 -39.03 9.84 -24.98
CA LYS A 343 -39.54 10.72 -23.88
C LYS A 343 -38.88 12.10 -23.84
N LEU A 344 -37.63 12.20 -24.28
CA LEU A 344 -36.90 13.47 -24.41
C LEU A 344 -37.08 14.12 -25.78
N GLN A 345 -38.02 13.62 -26.64
CA GLN A 345 -38.30 14.12 -27.97
C GLN A 345 -37.13 14.03 -28.96
N ASN A 346 -36.12 13.20 -28.66
CA ASN A 346 -35.02 12.92 -29.58
C ASN A 346 -35.37 11.73 -30.49
N ASN A 347 -36.29 11.97 -31.40
CA ASN A 347 -36.84 10.95 -32.28
C ASN A 347 -35.77 10.30 -33.17
N LYS A 348 -34.76 11.04 -33.62
CA LYS A 348 -33.67 10.51 -34.46
C LYS A 348 -32.81 9.48 -33.72
N ALA A 349 -32.44 9.74 -32.49
CA ALA A 349 -31.68 8.80 -31.67
C ALA A 349 -32.51 7.59 -31.27
N SER A 350 -33.78 7.81 -30.90
CA SER A 350 -34.74 6.75 -30.58
C SER A 350 -34.91 5.77 -31.76
N TYR A 351 -35.14 6.30 -32.97
CA TYR A 351 -35.30 5.46 -34.16
C TYR A 351 -34.04 4.63 -34.47
N ARG A 352 -32.84 5.23 -34.36
CA ARG A 352 -31.56 4.54 -34.57
C ARG A 352 -31.38 3.39 -33.60
N ASP A 353 -31.59 3.60 -32.31
CA ASP A 353 -31.45 2.57 -31.29
C ASP A 353 -32.48 1.44 -31.49
N MET A 354 -33.72 1.79 -31.80
CA MET A 354 -34.76 0.79 -32.08
C MET A 354 -34.39 -0.08 -33.29
N GLN A 355 -33.89 0.52 -34.38
CA GLN A 355 -33.44 -0.26 -35.54
C GLN A 355 -32.27 -1.18 -35.22
N THR A 356 -31.31 -0.69 -34.37
CA THR A 356 -30.19 -1.50 -33.90
C THR A 356 -30.69 -2.68 -33.08
N ALA A 357 -31.60 -2.47 -32.14
CA ALA A 357 -32.20 -3.54 -31.34
C ALA A 357 -32.87 -4.64 -32.22
N ILE A 358 -33.65 -4.22 -33.23
CA ILE A 358 -34.31 -5.14 -34.17
C ILE A 358 -33.26 -5.93 -34.97
N GLN A 359 -32.21 -5.29 -35.45
CA GLN A 359 -31.14 -5.96 -36.20
C GLN A 359 -30.40 -7.02 -35.35
N ILE A 360 -30.07 -6.68 -34.09
CA ILE A 360 -29.45 -7.62 -33.16
C ILE A 360 -30.36 -8.83 -32.92
N GLU A 361 -31.62 -8.59 -32.61
CA GLU A 361 -32.62 -9.64 -32.38
C GLU A 361 -32.81 -10.54 -33.61
N SER A 362 -32.87 -9.97 -34.81
CA SER A 362 -33.02 -10.73 -36.05
C SER A 362 -31.80 -11.63 -36.33
N LYS A 363 -30.59 -11.11 -36.13
CA LYS A 363 -29.34 -11.89 -36.22
C LYS A 363 -29.32 -13.04 -35.20
N ARG A 364 -29.71 -12.76 -33.94
CA ARG A 364 -29.79 -13.77 -32.89
C ARG A 364 -30.76 -14.91 -33.22
N ARG A 365 -31.92 -14.59 -33.81
CA ARG A 365 -32.89 -15.61 -34.26
C ARG A 365 -32.38 -16.46 -35.42
N GLN A 366 -31.56 -15.89 -36.31
CA GLN A 366 -30.92 -16.60 -37.39
C GLN A 366 -29.79 -17.53 -36.90
N HIS A 367 -28.95 -17.07 -35.96
CA HIS A 367 -27.88 -17.88 -35.39
C HIS A 367 -28.37 -19.03 -34.50
N LYS A 368 -29.46 -18.86 -33.75
CA LYS A 368 -30.09 -19.96 -32.99
C LYS A 368 -30.49 -21.17 -33.84
N LYS A 369 -30.58 -20.98 -35.15
CA LYS A 369 -30.88 -22.06 -36.11
C LYS A 369 -29.64 -22.80 -36.64
N THR A 370 -28.42 -22.30 -36.37
CA THR A 370 -27.22 -22.78 -37.07
C THR A 370 -26.01 -23.15 -36.19
N SER A 371 -25.94 -22.85 -34.90
CA SER A 371 -24.73 -23.19 -34.12
C SER A 371 -24.97 -23.21 -32.61
N ALA A 372 -24.39 -24.24 -31.95
CA ALA A 372 -24.41 -24.46 -30.51
C ALA A 372 -23.02 -24.19 -29.88
N LYS A 373 -22.26 -23.20 -30.36
CA LYS A 373 -20.92 -22.89 -29.82
C LYS A 373 -20.68 -21.39 -29.91
N ASP A 374 -21.06 -20.68 -28.87
CA ASP A 374 -20.48 -19.37 -28.45
C ASP A 374 -21.18 -18.94 -27.14
N ASP A 375 -20.96 -19.72 -26.04
CA ASP A 375 -21.82 -19.62 -24.86
C ASP A 375 -21.42 -18.54 -23.83
N ASP A 376 -20.17 -18.01 -23.84
CA ASP A 376 -19.73 -17.16 -22.72
C ASP A 376 -20.17 -15.67 -22.82
N GLU A 377 -20.20 -15.07 -24.03
CA GLU A 377 -20.77 -13.72 -24.20
C GLU A 377 -22.28 -13.73 -24.07
N LEU A 378 -22.92 -14.76 -24.66
CA LEU A 378 -24.38 -15.00 -24.57
C LEU A 378 -24.83 -15.23 -23.10
N ASN A 379 -24.04 -15.91 -22.30
CA ASN A 379 -24.31 -16.12 -20.87
C ASN A 379 -24.26 -14.82 -20.06
N ASN A 380 -23.33 -13.91 -20.36
CA ASN A 380 -23.25 -12.62 -19.70
C ASN A 380 -24.37 -11.66 -20.13
N GLU A 381 -24.75 -11.68 -21.41
CA GLU A 381 -25.91 -10.93 -21.91
C GLU A 381 -27.22 -11.50 -21.37
N ALA A 382 -27.33 -12.82 -21.23
CA ALA A 382 -28.48 -13.49 -20.63
C ALA A 382 -28.59 -13.16 -19.12
N LYS A 383 -27.49 -13.01 -18.41
CA LYS A 383 -27.49 -12.58 -17.02
C LYS A 383 -28.08 -11.18 -16.85
N ILE A 384 -27.72 -10.24 -17.73
CA ILE A 384 -28.27 -8.88 -17.71
C ILE A 384 -29.75 -8.89 -18.11
N ALA A 385 -30.15 -9.69 -19.12
CA ALA A 385 -31.53 -9.76 -19.59
C ALA A 385 -32.47 -10.47 -18.61
N ASN A 386 -32.01 -11.49 -17.91
CA ASN A 386 -32.80 -12.21 -16.90
C ASN A 386 -33.09 -11.35 -15.66
N SER A 387 -32.45 -10.19 -15.52
CA SER A 387 -32.84 -9.18 -14.52
C SER A 387 -34.25 -8.60 -14.74
N GLU A 388 -34.82 -8.76 -15.92
CA GLU A 388 -36.22 -8.37 -16.21
C GLU A 388 -37.24 -9.44 -15.79
N SER A 389 -36.86 -10.72 -15.71
CA SER A 389 -37.82 -11.84 -15.54
C SER A 389 -38.07 -12.25 -14.08
N GLY A 390 -37.55 -11.50 -13.13
CA GLY A 390 -37.86 -11.71 -11.71
C GLY A 390 -36.73 -12.30 -10.90
N VAL A 391 -36.69 -11.87 -9.66
CA VAL A 391 -35.72 -12.09 -8.60
C VAL A 391 -35.34 -13.57 -8.34
N SER A 392 -36.09 -14.53 -8.87
CA SER A 392 -35.93 -15.97 -8.58
C SER A 392 -34.65 -16.59 -9.11
N ASP A 393 -34.07 -16.08 -10.21
CA ASP A 393 -32.89 -16.68 -10.82
C ASP A 393 -31.57 -16.02 -10.34
N TRP A 394 -31.65 -14.80 -9.82
CA TRP A 394 -30.50 -14.09 -9.28
C TRP A 394 -30.05 -14.63 -7.92
N ALA A 395 -30.98 -15.13 -7.12
CA ALA A 395 -30.64 -15.76 -5.83
C ALA A 395 -29.70 -16.97 -6.01
N LYS A 396 -29.81 -17.71 -7.11
CA LYS A 396 -28.94 -18.87 -7.41
C LYS A 396 -27.53 -18.47 -7.83
N LEU A 397 -27.34 -17.28 -8.40
CA LEU A 397 -26.04 -16.82 -8.90
C LEU A 397 -25.16 -16.19 -7.81
N PHE A 398 -25.75 -15.63 -6.77
CA PHE A 398 -25.06 -14.92 -5.70
C PHE A 398 -24.88 -15.73 -4.41
N GLU A 399 -25.39 -16.95 -4.35
CA GLU A 399 -25.24 -17.84 -3.21
C GLU A 399 -23.80 -18.35 -3.00
N MET A 400 -22.89 -18.17 -3.97
CA MET A 400 -21.57 -18.81 -3.98
C MET A 400 -20.37 -17.87 -4.16
N THR A 401 -20.54 -16.55 -4.19
CA THR A 401 -19.40 -15.63 -4.21
C THR A 401 -19.19 -15.05 -2.81
N GLU A 402 -18.29 -15.67 -2.05
CA GLU A 402 -17.74 -15.05 -0.84
C GLU A 402 -17.17 -13.67 -1.20
N ASP A 403 -17.83 -12.63 -0.74
CA ASP A 403 -17.19 -11.33 -0.61
C ASP A 403 -16.20 -11.49 0.56
N LYS A 404 -14.92 -11.66 0.25
CA LYS A 404 -13.87 -11.65 1.27
C LYS A 404 -13.89 -10.30 1.93
N GLY A 405 -14.77 -10.19 2.95
CA GLY A 405 -14.88 -9.01 3.78
C GLY A 405 -13.55 -8.72 4.44
N ASP A 406 -13.27 -7.44 4.54
CA ASP A 406 -12.16 -6.83 5.25
C ASP A 406 -11.60 -7.67 6.41
N ASP A 407 -10.32 -7.94 6.32
CA ASP A 407 -9.42 -8.59 7.24
C ASP A 407 -9.84 -8.50 8.72
N LYS A 408 -10.32 -9.60 9.29
CA LYS A 408 -10.62 -9.71 10.72
C LYS A 408 -9.37 -9.72 11.63
N PHE A 409 -8.17 -9.74 11.05
CA PHE A 409 -6.90 -9.74 11.79
C PHE A 409 -6.34 -8.35 12.12
N GLY A 410 -6.98 -7.25 11.73
CA GLY A 410 -6.42 -5.88 11.74
C GLY A 410 -6.95 -4.90 12.77
N LYS A 411 -7.79 -5.27 13.74
CA LYS A 411 -8.36 -4.29 14.71
C LYS A 411 -7.81 -4.39 16.12
N ASN A 412 -6.53 -4.68 16.29
CA ASN A 412 -5.84 -4.40 17.54
C ASN A 412 -5.12 -3.06 17.43
N SER A 413 -5.51 -2.12 18.28
CA SER A 413 -4.90 -0.81 18.42
C SER A 413 -3.41 -0.94 18.70
N VAL A 414 -2.58 -0.84 17.68
CA VAL A 414 -1.13 -0.76 17.81
C VAL A 414 -0.81 0.57 18.50
N ARG A 415 -0.30 0.53 19.72
CA ARG A 415 0.30 1.68 20.38
C ARG A 415 1.62 2.00 19.71
N GLY A 416 1.61 2.91 18.75
CA GLY A 416 2.81 3.44 18.13
C GLY A 416 2.44 4.53 17.12
N ASN A 417 3.28 5.53 16.97
CA ASN A 417 3.09 6.73 16.14
C ASN A 417 2.90 6.45 14.62
N ILE A 418 2.74 5.19 14.20
CA ILE A 418 2.62 4.76 12.81
C ILE A 418 1.14 4.72 12.34
N GLN A 419 0.17 5.10 13.20
CA GLN A 419 -1.26 5.02 12.88
C GLN A 419 -1.82 6.23 12.12
N ASN A 420 -1.02 7.19 11.72
CA ASN A 420 -1.53 8.37 11.02
C ASN A 420 -1.87 8.01 9.56
N ARG A 421 -3.16 7.76 9.28
CA ARG A 421 -3.70 7.51 7.94
C ARG A 421 -3.63 8.73 6.99
N GLN A 422 -3.27 9.90 7.49
CA GLN A 422 -3.03 11.12 6.71
C GLN A 422 -1.52 11.36 6.61
N VAL A 423 -0.84 10.60 5.76
CA VAL A 423 0.55 10.88 5.40
C VAL A 423 0.54 11.79 4.18
N ASP A 424 0.99 13.01 4.38
CA ASP A 424 1.41 13.87 3.26
C ASP A 424 2.61 13.20 2.60
N VAL A 425 2.42 12.75 1.37
CA VAL A 425 3.48 12.13 0.58
C VAL A 425 4.38 13.25 0.07
N LYS A 426 5.47 13.51 0.77
CA LYS A 426 6.47 14.51 0.36
C LYS A 426 7.81 13.84 0.13
N PRO A 427 8.55 14.22 -0.93
CA PRO A 427 9.95 13.84 -1.07
C PRO A 427 10.76 14.34 0.13
N GLN A 428 11.82 13.63 0.46
CA GLN A 428 12.80 14.11 1.43
C GLN A 428 13.57 15.30 0.83
N ASP A 429 13.84 16.31 1.67
CA ASP A 429 14.47 17.56 1.25
C ASP A 429 15.92 17.36 0.82
N ASN A 430 16.50 18.41 0.21
CA ASN A 430 17.91 18.44 -0.14
C ASN A 430 18.80 18.48 1.10
N PHE A 431 19.98 17.90 1.01
CA PHE A 431 21.00 18.03 2.04
C PHE A 431 21.70 19.39 1.95
N VAL A 432 21.79 20.04 3.10
CA VAL A 432 22.49 21.32 3.29
C VAL A 432 23.56 21.20 4.36
N LEU A 433 24.54 22.08 4.35
CA LEU A 433 25.49 22.24 5.47
C LEU A 433 24.87 23.10 6.56
N SER A 434 24.82 22.57 7.78
CA SER A 434 24.29 23.26 8.95
C SER A 434 25.10 22.94 10.19
N PRO A 435 25.25 23.89 11.14
CA PRO A 435 25.83 23.60 12.45
C PRO A 435 24.84 22.87 13.37
N TYR A 436 23.58 22.78 12.98
CA TYR A 436 22.51 22.24 13.81
C TYR A 436 22.11 20.87 13.34
N ARG A 437 21.88 19.96 14.29
CA ARG A 437 21.30 18.65 14.06
C ARG A 437 19.96 18.54 14.76
N ILE A 438 19.00 17.88 14.13
CA ILE A 438 17.78 17.45 14.79
C ILE A 438 18.09 16.10 15.47
N ASN A 439 18.09 16.07 16.81
CA ASN A 439 18.13 14.81 17.55
C ASN A 439 16.76 14.13 17.40
N LYS A 440 16.64 13.18 16.48
CA LYS A 440 15.51 12.28 16.44
C LYS A 440 15.77 11.12 17.42
N ASN A 441 14.72 10.61 18.09
CA ASN A 441 14.82 9.46 19.01
C ASN A 441 15.36 8.18 18.32
N VAL A 442 15.48 8.23 17.03
CA VAL A 442 16.09 7.24 16.17
C VAL A 442 17.12 7.99 15.34
N GLU A 443 18.40 7.76 15.64
CA GLU A 443 19.49 8.38 14.88
C GLU A 443 19.51 7.80 13.47
N PRO A 444 19.31 8.61 12.42
CA PRO A 444 19.68 8.19 11.06
C PRO A 444 21.18 7.89 11.07
N GLU A 445 21.61 6.93 10.25
CA GLU A 445 23.06 6.68 10.10
C GLU A 445 23.78 7.98 9.74
N HIS A 446 24.87 8.26 10.43
CA HIS A 446 25.68 9.45 10.13
C HIS A 446 26.43 9.21 8.83
N TYR A 447 26.10 9.97 7.82
CA TYR A 447 26.78 9.87 6.55
C TYR A 447 28.18 10.50 6.63
N PHE A 448 29.17 9.71 6.25
CA PHE A 448 30.56 10.14 6.23
C PHE A 448 30.86 10.95 4.96
N SER A 449 31.52 12.09 5.11
CA SER A 449 32.12 12.86 4.02
C SER A 449 33.55 13.22 4.42
N ALA A 450 34.51 12.72 3.62
CA ALA A 450 35.94 12.97 3.87
C ALA A 450 36.27 14.46 3.79
N GLN A 451 35.69 15.20 2.83
CA GLN A 451 35.90 16.63 2.69
C GLN A 451 35.34 17.44 3.87
N LEU A 452 34.11 17.12 4.30
CA LEU A 452 33.51 17.81 5.44
C LEU A 452 34.26 17.52 6.73
N ASN A 453 34.72 16.28 6.96
CA ASN A 453 35.51 15.96 8.15
C ASN A 453 36.84 16.68 8.13
N ARG A 454 37.54 16.73 6.97
CA ARG A 454 38.77 17.50 6.84
C ARG A 454 38.55 18.99 7.13
N LEU A 455 37.47 19.58 6.63
CA LEU A 455 37.07 20.95 6.91
C LEU A 455 36.88 21.16 8.42
N ASN A 456 36.12 20.31 9.08
CA ASN A 456 35.86 20.38 10.51
C ASN A 456 37.12 20.15 11.36
N ASP A 457 38.06 19.32 10.93
CA ASP A 457 39.31 19.04 11.63
C ASP A 457 40.30 20.19 11.49
N LEU A 458 40.34 20.91 10.39
CA LEU A 458 41.16 22.10 10.19
C LEU A 458 40.64 23.28 11.01
N HIS A 459 39.35 23.36 11.27
CA HIS A 459 38.64 24.47 11.93
C HIS A 459 38.02 24.03 13.25
N LYS A 460 38.76 23.35 14.13
CA LYS A 460 38.27 22.82 15.42
C LYS A 460 37.66 23.85 16.36
N ASN A 461 38.10 25.12 16.24
CA ASN A 461 37.62 26.22 17.08
C ASN A 461 36.47 27.01 16.47
N ASP A 462 36.08 26.66 15.21
CA ASP A 462 34.94 27.24 14.53
C ASP A 462 33.71 26.34 14.71
N MET A 463 32.59 26.79 14.15
CA MET A 463 31.33 26.10 14.18
C MET A 463 31.43 24.77 13.40
N ARG A 464 31.24 23.63 14.07
CA ARG A 464 31.25 22.33 13.43
C ARG A 464 30.06 22.17 12.50
N LEU A 465 30.27 21.74 11.28
CA LEU A 465 29.27 21.59 10.24
C LEU A 465 28.84 20.12 10.00
N TYR A 466 27.60 19.93 9.61
CA TYR A 466 27.00 18.63 9.33
C TYR A 466 26.16 18.72 8.06
N PHE A 467 26.08 17.62 7.30
CA PHE A 467 25.05 17.46 6.30
C PHE A 467 23.71 17.11 6.97
N VAL A 468 22.68 17.91 6.72
CA VAL A 468 21.32 17.71 7.25
C VAL A 468 20.31 17.80 6.15
N CYS A 469 19.30 16.92 6.18
CA CYS A 469 18.17 16.91 5.27
C CYS A 469 16.99 17.77 5.79
N SER A 470 17.00 18.08 7.09
CA SER A 470 15.96 18.90 7.71
C SER A 470 16.62 19.99 8.53
N GLU A 471 16.26 21.23 8.30
CA GLU A 471 16.75 22.38 9.05
C GLU A 471 15.85 22.65 10.24
N ILE A 472 16.44 23.12 11.36
CA ILE A 472 15.67 23.59 12.51
C ILE A 472 15.29 25.05 12.32
N PRO A 473 14.08 25.47 12.70
CA PRO A 473 13.73 26.88 12.76
C PRO A 473 14.64 27.60 13.76
N LEU A 474 15.26 28.68 13.33
CA LEU A 474 16.10 29.48 14.22
C LEU A 474 15.22 30.30 15.16
N THR A 475 15.64 30.34 16.44
CA THR A 475 15.11 31.29 17.43
C THR A 475 15.73 32.68 17.22
N ASP A 476 15.07 33.75 17.68
CA ASP A 476 15.59 35.11 17.59
C ASP A 476 17.02 35.22 18.17
N ALA A 477 17.32 34.48 19.24
CA ALA A 477 18.64 34.43 19.84
C ALA A 477 19.70 33.81 18.90
N LEU A 478 19.32 32.74 18.17
CA LEU A 478 20.21 32.12 17.18
C LEU A 478 20.39 33.02 15.94
N VAL A 479 19.36 33.70 15.52
CA VAL A 479 19.44 34.70 14.43
C VAL A 479 20.40 35.80 14.79
N ALA A 480 20.29 36.38 16.00
CA ALA A 480 21.21 37.40 16.51
C ALA A 480 22.65 36.88 16.62
N TYR A 481 22.85 35.62 17.06
CA TYR A 481 24.14 34.95 17.08
C TYR A 481 24.78 34.87 15.70
N HIS A 482 24.03 34.49 14.67
CA HIS A 482 24.54 34.41 13.30
C HIS A 482 24.89 35.77 12.72
N PHE A 483 24.12 36.81 12.98
CA PHE A 483 24.50 38.19 12.59
C PHE A 483 25.80 38.62 13.25
N LYS A 484 25.98 38.36 14.53
CA LYS A 484 27.26 38.64 15.23
C LYS A 484 28.43 37.87 14.61
N ASN A 485 28.21 36.61 14.21
CA ASN A 485 29.25 35.82 13.53
C ASN A 485 29.57 36.38 12.15
N ILE A 486 28.59 36.88 11.40
CA ILE A 486 28.79 37.55 10.11
C ILE A 486 29.71 38.76 10.29
N ASP A 487 29.50 39.60 11.33
CA ASP A 487 30.33 40.74 11.62
C ASP A 487 31.77 40.33 11.97
N LEU A 488 31.95 39.38 12.87
CA LEU A 488 33.26 38.84 13.29
C LEU A 488 34.02 38.22 12.09
N ILE A 489 33.35 37.48 11.22
CA ILE A 489 33.99 36.88 10.03
C ILE A 489 34.30 37.97 9.01
N SER A 490 33.51 39.03 8.92
CA SER A 490 33.76 40.16 8.06
C SER A 490 35.02 40.91 8.44
N GLU A 491 35.31 41.07 9.76
CA GLU A 491 36.58 41.60 10.27
C GLU A 491 37.74 40.66 9.88
N LYS A 492 37.58 39.33 9.98
CA LYS A 492 38.62 38.37 9.54
C LYS A 492 38.90 38.47 8.04
N ILE A 493 37.86 38.64 7.21
CA ILE A 493 38.00 38.79 5.76
C ILE A 493 38.72 40.15 5.44
N ALA A 494 38.42 41.21 6.20
CA ALA A 494 39.10 42.50 6.00
C ALA A 494 40.61 42.39 6.31
N ALA A 495 41.00 41.55 7.28
CA ALA A 495 42.38 41.29 7.63
C ALA A 495 43.09 40.31 6.68
N ASP A 496 42.40 39.31 6.15
CA ASP A 496 42.90 38.30 5.24
C ASP A 496 41.85 38.00 4.14
N LYS A 497 41.99 38.65 2.99
CA LYS A 497 41.04 38.55 1.85
C LYS A 497 41.22 37.29 1.05
N ASP A 498 42.33 36.57 1.21
CA ASP A 498 42.62 35.38 0.40
C ASP A 498 42.24 34.10 1.15
N ASN A 499 41.62 34.21 2.32
CA ASN A 499 41.22 33.09 3.12
C ASN A 499 39.85 32.53 2.67
N TYR A 500 39.90 31.46 1.89
CA TYR A 500 38.72 30.71 1.39
C TYR A 500 37.70 30.37 2.49
N TYR A 501 38.17 29.93 3.68
CA TYR A 501 37.28 29.44 4.72
C TYR A 501 36.44 30.56 5.36
N ASN A 502 36.95 31.77 5.44
CA ASN A 502 36.19 32.89 5.96
C ASN A 502 34.95 33.18 5.09
N TYR A 503 35.09 33.17 3.77
CA TYR A 503 33.98 33.36 2.87
C TYR A 503 33.00 32.20 2.96
N LEU A 504 33.49 30.94 3.01
CA LEU A 504 32.65 29.77 3.14
C LEU A 504 31.78 29.80 4.41
N TYR A 505 32.40 30.10 5.56
CA TYR A 505 31.68 30.16 6.84
C TYR A 505 30.72 31.35 6.89
N ARG A 506 31.08 32.52 6.37
CA ARG A 506 30.18 33.68 6.31
C ARG A 506 28.99 33.39 5.41
N ALA A 507 29.18 32.76 4.25
CA ALA A 507 28.11 32.34 3.36
C ALA A 507 27.11 31.39 4.02
N ILE A 508 27.61 30.44 4.87
CA ILE A 508 26.72 29.55 5.61
C ILE A 508 25.91 30.36 6.64
N ASN A 509 26.52 31.34 7.37
CA ASN A 509 25.77 32.18 8.27
C ASN A 509 24.72 33.03 7.54
N TYR A 510 25.06 33.64 6.39
CA TYR A 510 24.07 34.32 5.53
C TYR A 510 22.93 33.42 5.10
N THR A 511 23.22 32.16 4.73
CA THR A 511 22.19 31.18 4.35
C THR A 511 21.22 30.93 5.49
N LEU A 512 21.71 30.82 6.72
CA LEU A 512 20.91 30.55 7.91
C LEU A 512 19.99 31.73 8.26
N VAL A 513 20.45 32.97 8.08
CA VAL A 513 19.63 34.17 8.29
C VAL A 513 18.82 34.57 7.03
N GLN A 514 18.78 33.73 6.00
CA GLN A 514 18.05 33.89 4.73
C GLN A 514 18.49 35.09 3.87
N ASP A 515 19.72 35.59 4.07
CA ASP A 515 20.34 36.57 3.18
C ASP A 515 21.01 35.83 2.00
N PHE A 516 20.18 35.37 1.06
CA PHE A 516 20.63 34.51 -0.02
C PHE A 516 21.54 35.22 -1.02
N ASP A 517 21.38 36.52 -1.21
CA ASP A 517 22.21 37.29 -2.13
C ASP A 517 23.66 37.40 -1.67
N ASN A 518 23.86 37.76 -0.43
CA ASN A 518 25.18 37.80 0.20
C ASN A 518 25.80 36.41 0.32
N ALA A 519 24.99 35.38 0.61
CA ALA A 519 25.44 33.99 0.63
C ALA A 519 25.97 33.53 -0.75
N VAL A 520 25.26 33.78 -1.86
CA VAL A 520 25.71 33.45 -3.22
C VAL A 520 27.00 34.19 -3.58
N ASN A 521 27.12 35.46 -3.18
CA ASN A 521 28.33 36.28 -3.43
C ASN A 521 29.52 35.64 -2.69
N ASP A 522 29.40 35.35 -1.41
CA ASP A 522 30.48 34.80 -0.60
C ASP A 522 30.89 33.37 -1.06
N PHE A 523 29.94 32.51 -1.41
CA PHE A 523 30.28 31.22 -2.02
C PHE A 523 30.98 31.41 -3.38
N SER A 524 30.65 32.46 -4.13
CA SER A 524 31.34 32.77 -5.41
C SER A 524 32.76 33.27 -5.18
N GLU A 525 33.00 34.08 -4.16
CA GLU A 525 34.37 34.48 -3.77
C GLU A 525 35.18 33.28 -3.24
N ALA A 526 34.57 32.42 -2.39
CA ALA A 526 35.21 31.19 -1.97
C ALA A 526 35.63 30.30 -3.16
N ILE A 527 34.74 30.14 -4.15
CA ILE A 527 35.04 29.38 -5.38
C ILE A 527 36.15 30.02 -6.23
N LYS A 528 36.27 31.34 -6.27
CA LYS A 528 37.38 31.99 -6.94
C LYS A 528 38.71 31.72 -6.26
N LEU A 529 38.72 31.66 -4.95
CA LEU A 529 39.93 31.40 -4.16
C LEU A 529 40.31 29.91 -4.19
N ASP A 530 39.33 29.05 -4.14
CA ASP A 530 39.52 27.58 -4.26
C ASP A 530 38.47 26.97 -5.23
N GLY A 531 38.82 26.94 -6.51
CA GLY A 531 37.98 26.32 -7.55
C GLY A 531 37.88 24.79 -7.44
N GLY A 532 38.66 24.16 -6.55
CA GLY A 532 38.63 22.72 -6.27
C GLY A 532 37.66 22.32 -5.16
N SER A 533 36.91 23.26 -4.58
CA SER A 533 35.99 22.97 -3.48
C SER A 533 34.60 22.50 -3.96
N ALA A 534 34.39 21.19 -4.03
CA ALA A 534 33.07 20.63 -4.36
C ALA A 534 31.98 21.08 -3.38
N LEU A 535 32.31 21.26 -2.08
CA LEU A 535 31.39 21.73 -1.06
C LEU A 535 30.87 23.14 -1.35
N ALA A 536 31.74 24.06 -1.79
CA ALA A 536 31.36 25.44 -2.08
C ALA A 536 30.38 25.50 -3.27
N TYR A 537 30.62 24.74 -4.33
CA TYR A 537 29.69 24.61 -5.46
C TYR A 537 28.35 24.03 -5.05
N MET A 538 28.34 22.92 -4.30
CA MET A 538 27.11 22.32 -3.80
C MET A 538 26.29 23.27 -2.91
N CYS A 539 26.97 23.98 -1.99
CA CYS A 539 26.30 24.96 -1.12
C CYS A 539 25.74 26.14 -1.91
N ARG A 540 26.48 26.64 -2.92
CA ARG A 540 25.99 27.72 -3.78
C ARG A 540 24.74 27.29 -4.58
N ALA A 541 24.71 26.06 -5.08
CA ALA A 541 23.54 25.49 -5.73
C ALA A 541 22.33 25.47 -4.79
N GLU A 542 22.52 25.05 -3.53
CA GLU A 542 21.44 25.01 -2.53
C GLU A 542 20.92 26.39 -2.17
N VAL A 543 21.77 27.37 -2.04
CA VAL A 543 21.34 28.75 -1.77
C VAL A 543 20.54 29.32 -2.94
N ARG A 544 21.00 29.06 -4.19
CA ARG A 544 20.25 29.43 -5.40
C ARG A 544 18.87 28.76 -5.42
N ARG A 545 18.78 27.46 -5.07
CA ARG A 545 17.52 26.75 -4.95
C ARG A 545 16.58 27.41 -3.93
N LYS A 546 17.06 27.70 -2.72
CA LYS A 546 16.28 28.38 -1.67
C LYS A 546 15.79 29.76 -2.12
N LYS A 547 16.68 30.56 -2.74
CA LYS A 547 16.31 31.86 -3.31
C LYS A 547 15.21 31.73 -4.36
N LEU A 548 15.34 30.73 -5.25
CA LEU A 548 14.35 30.44 -6.28
C LEU A 548 13.00 30.03 -5.69
N GLU A 549 12.98 29.21 -4.64
CA GLU A 549 11.74 28.80 -3.95
C GLU A 549 11.01 29.97 -3.31
N VAL A 550 11.75 30.89 -2.69
CA VAL A 550 11.17 32.14 -2.16
C VAL A 550 10.62 33.00 -3.28
N ALA A 551 11.31 33.11 -4.42
CA ALA A 551 10.83 33.87 -5.57
C ALA A 551 9.55 33.26 -6.19
N ILE A 552 9.46 31.94 -6.27
CA ILE A 552 8.27 31.24 -6.76
C ILE A 552 7.09 31.45 -5.78
N SER A 553 7.32 31.30 -4.47
CA SER A 553 6.27 31.44 -3.45
C SER A 553 5.75 32.88 -3.31
N SER A 554 6.60 33.88 -3.52
CA SER A 554 6.21 35.30 -3.45
C SER A 554 5.57 35.83 -4.75
N GLY A 555 5.79 35.17 -5.88
CA GLY A 555 5.18 35.51 -7.17
C GLY A 555 3.73 35.03 -7.33
N SER A 556 3.25 34.10 -6.54
CA SER A 556 1.86 33.65 -6.49
C SER A 556 1.07 34.46 -5.46
N GLY A 557 0.75 35.72 -5.75
CA GLY A 557 -0.05 36.57 -4.88
C GLY A 557 -1.44 35.94 -4.59
N ASN A 558 -1.70 35.69 -3.31
CA ASN A 558 -3.03 35.52 -2.71
C ASN A 558 -3.99 34.49 -3.33
N THR A 559 -3.64 33.18 -3.31
CA THR A 559 -4.66 32.13 -3.26
C THR A 559 -4.15 30.94 -2.44
N LYS A 560 -5.00 30.51 -1.50
CA LYS A 560 -4.81 29.30 -0.69
C LYS A 560 -4.84 28.06 -1.62
N SER A 561 -3.70 27.69 -2.14
CA SER A 561 -3.31 26.36 -2.63
C SER A 561 -2.12 26.45 -3.62
N ALA A 562 -0.92 26.62 -3.09
CA ALA A 562 0.33 26.51 -3.88
C ALA A 562 0.58 25.09 -4.46
N ALA A 563 -0.41 24.21 -4.37
CA ALA A 563 -0.34 22.81 -4.83
C ALA A 563 -0.99 22.54 -6.19
N GLN A 564 -1.52 23.56 -6.89
CA GLN A 564 -2.37 23.34 -8.09
C GLN A 564 -2.13 24.26 -9.29
N GLU A 565 -1.04 25.03 -9.35
CA GLU A 565 -0.69 25.65 -10.65
C GLU A 565 0.13 24.66 -11.49
N PRO A 566 -0.14 24.60 -12.82
CA PRO A 566 0.62 23.72 -13.71
C PRO A 566 2.10 24.12 -13.67
N VAL A 567 2.95 23.20 -13.27
CA VAL A 567 4.41 23.32 -13.16
C VAL A 567 5.04 23.90 -14.43
N GLU A 568 4.47 23.62 -15.60
CA GLU A 568 4.96 24.05 -16.91
C GLU A 568 5.08 25.58 -17.14
N ALA A 569 4.24 26.38 -16.51
CA ALA A 569 4.28 27.83 -16.72
C ALA A 569 5.32 28.51 -15.83
N THR A 570 5.55 27.98 -14.64
CA THR A 570 6.54 28.48 -13.68
C THR A 570 7.96 28.09 -14.08
N ASP A 571 8.15 26.91 -14.65
CA ASP A 571 9.45 26.40 -15.07
C ASP A 571 10.08 27.17 -16.22
N LYS A 572 9.28 27.64 -17.17
CA LYS A 572 9.78 28.45 -18.27
C LYS A 572 10.30 29.84 -17.84
N LYS A 573 9.70 30.42 -16.80
CA LYS A 573 10.12 31.70 -16.24
C LYS A 573 11.47 31.65 -15.54
N PHE A 574 11.76 30.52 -14.89
CA PHE A 574 12.92 30.31 -14.04
C PHE A 574 13.94 29.32 -14.63
N SER A 575 13.82 28.96 -15.90
CA SER A 575 14.69 27.98 -16.57
C SER A 575 16.18 28.30 -16.41
N HIS A 576 16.55 29.55 -16.52
CA HIS A 576 17.94 29.99 -16.36
C HIS A 576 18.46 29.80 -14.92
N ASP A 577 17.62 30.03 -13.90
CA ASP A 577 17.99 29.82 -12.50
C ASP A 577 18.21 28.31 -12.22
N PHE A 578 17.37 27.45 -12.78
CA PHE A 578 17.57 26.00 -12.71
C PHE A 578 18.85 25.55 -13.43
N GLU A 579 19.18 26.09 -14.59
CA GLU A 579 20.43 25.80 -15.31
C GLU A 579 21.66 26.14 -14.45
N LEU A 580 21.65 27.33 -13.82
CA LEU A 580 22.78 27.76 -12.97
C LEU A 580 23.01 26.84 -11.78
N LEU A 581 21.95 26.42 -11.09
CA LEU A 581 22.09 25.52 -9.94
C LEU A 581 22.47 24.09 -10.36
N ILE A 582 21.95 23.61 -11.50
CA ILE A 582 22.33 22.31 -12.06
C ILE A 582 23.81 22.30 -12.44
N ARG A 583 24.30 23.38 -13.07
CA ARG A 583 25.71 23.54 -13.41
C ARG A 583 26.64 23.50 -12.19
N ASP A 584 26.22 24.13 -11.08
CA ASP A 584 26.98 24.06 -9.83
C ASP A 584 27.05 22.64 -9.28
N TYR A 585 25.96 21.86 -9.34
CA TYR A 585 26.00 20.44 -8.95
C TYR A 585 26.89 19.61 -9.88
N ASP A 586 26.82 19.84 -11.20
CA ASP A 586 27.69 19.15 -12.16
C ASP A 586 29.15 19.42 -11.90
N THR A 587 29.49 20.67 -11.58
CA THR A 587 30.87 21.04 -11.22
C THR A 587 31.27 20.37 -9.90
N ALA A 588 30.43 20.36 -8.88
CA ALA A 588 30.71 19.69 -7.62
C ALA A 588 30.94 18.18 -7.80
N ILE A 589 30.12 17.51 -8.62
CA ILE A 589 30.24 16.10 -8.97
C ILE A 589 31.52 15.85 -9.78
N GLY A 590 31.90 16.75 -10.70
CA GLY A 590 33.13 16.65 -11.46
C GLY A 590 34.40 16.76 -10.62
N ILE A 591 34.35 17.59 -9.57
CA ILE A 591 35.46 17.78 -8.60
C ILE A 591 35.56 16.60 -7.64
N ASP A 592 34.43 16.18 -7.07
CA ASP A 592 34.35 15.05 -6.13
C ASP A 592 33.26 14.06 -6.54
N PRO A 593 33.62 13.05 -7.36
CA PRO A 593 32.69 12.01 -7.77
C PRO A 593 32.12 11.14 -6.62
N GLU A 594 32.71 11.20 -5.42
CA GLU A 594 32.23 10.48 -4.25
C GLU A 594 31.26 11.32 -3.37
N LEU A 595 31.03 12.57 -3.73
CA LEU A 595 30.09 13.46 -3.03
C LEU A 595 28.63 13.09 -3.37
N PHE A 596 28.14 11.98 -2.84
CA PHE A 596 26.81 11.45 -3.13
C PHE A 596 25.65 12.41 -2.82
N PHE A 597 25.85 13.37 -1.91
CA PHE A 597 24.86 14.43 -1.64
C PHE A 597 24.58 15.32 -2.84
N ALA A 598 25.61 15.61 -3.67
CA ALA A 598 25.43 16.43 -4.86
C ALA A 598 24.58 15.71 -5.93
N TYR A 599 24.79 14.41 -6.12
CA TYR A 599 23.93 13.57 -6.97
C TYR A 599 22.49 13.55 -6.48
N TYR A 600 22.30 13.33 -5.19
CA TYR A 600 20.97 13.31 -4.56
C TYR A 600 20.23 14.63 -4.71
N ASN A 601 20.88 15.73 -4.37
CA ASN A 601 20.29 17.07 -4.48
C ASN A 601 19.93 17.42 -5.93
N LYS A 602 20.84 17.10 -6.89
CA LYS A 602 20.55 17.25 -8.32
C LYS A 602 19.37 16.37 -8.76
N ALA A 603 19.29 15.14 -8.25
CA ALA A 603 18.18 14.23 -8.56
C ALA A 603 16.83 14.79 -8.09
N ASN A 604 16.78 15.43 -6.92
CA ASN A 604 15.57 16.11 -6.43
C ASN A 604 15.14 17.23 -7.38
N ILE A 605 16.09 17.97 -7.95
CA ILE A 605 15.78 19.02 -8.96
C ILE A 605 15.25 18.38 -10.24
N MET A 606 15.86 17.31 -10.75
CA MET A 606 15.36 16.61 -11.95
C MET A 606 13.95 16.05 -11.72
N SER A 607 13.69 15.47 -10.55
CA SER A 607 12.35 14.98 -10.17
C SER A 607 11.32 16.12 -10.15
N ARG A 608 11.68 17.28 -9.62
CA ARG A 608 10.83 18.48 -9.62
C ARG A 608 10.53 18.99 -11.03
N LEU A 609 11.53 18.93 -11.92
CA LEU A 609 11.38 19.27 -13.34
C LEU A 609 10.70 18.14 -14.15
N GLN A 610 10.21 17.10 -13.48
CA GLN A 610 9.54 15.93 -14.05
C GLN A 610 10.43 15.10 -15.00
N ASP A 611 11.75 15.34 -15.02
CA ASP A 611 12.69 14.42 -15.67
C ASP A 611 13.00 13.23 -14.73
N TYR A 612 12.00 12.37 -14.59
CA TYR A 612 12.06 11.23 -13.68
C TYR A 612 13.16 10.23 -14.03
N ASN A 613 13.48 10.08 -15.33
CA ASN A 613 14.53 9.19 -15.77
C ASN A 613 15.92 9.67 -15.34
N ALA A 614 16.21 10.96 -15.53
CA ALA A 614 17.45 11.56 -15.06
C ALA A 614 17.54 11.52 -13.53
N ALA A 615 16.42 11.78 -12.82
CA ALA A 615 16.37 11.69 -11.36
C ALA A 615 16.71 10.29 -10.87
N ILE A 616 16.11 9.23 -11.43
CA ILE A 616 16.37 7.82 -11.08
C ILE A 616 17.83 7.46 -11.32
N ALA A 617 18.43 7.91 -12.43
CA ALA A 617 19.84 7.66 -12.73
C ALA A 617 20.75 8.28 -11.67
N LEU A 618 20.50 9.53 -11.28
CA LEU A 618 21.27 10.27 -10.26
C LEU A 618 21.09 9.68 -8.85
N TYR A 619 19.87 9.34 -8.44
CA TYR A 619 19.66 8.62 -7.17
C TYR A 619 20.39 7.27 -7.18
N THR A 620 20.40 6.57 -8.30
CA THR A 620 21.11 5.29 -8.43
C THR A 620 22.61 5.45 -8.27
N GLN A 621 23.20 6.54 -8.82
CA GLN A 621 24.60 6.88 -8.59
C GLN A 621 24.88 7.20 -7.12
N ALA A 622 24.04 8.03 -6.48
CA ALA A 622 24.17 8.34 -5.05
C ALA A 622 24.12 7.07 -4.19
N ILE A 623 23.19 6.16 -4.46
CA ILE A 623 23.05 4.86 -3.78
C ILE A 623 24.25 3.95 -4.08
N GLY A 624 24.80 3.99 -5.31
CA GLY A 624 25.98 3.24 -5.68
C GLY A 624 27.21 3.60 -4.84
N ILE A 625 27.38 4.89 -4.54
CA ILE A 625 28.45 5.43 -3.69
C ILE A 625 28.15 5.11 -2.22
N ASN A 626 26.92 5.36 -1.76
CA ASN A 626 26.51 5.07 -0.38
C ASN A 626 25.26 4.18 -0.35
N LYS A 627 25.45 2.87 -0.19
CA LYS A 627 24.37 1.86 -0.14
C LYS A 627 23.43 2.00 1.07
N LYS A 628 23.74 2.87 2.03
CA LYS A 628 22.94 3.12 3.23
C LYS A 628 22.20 4.47 3.17
N PHE A 629 22.15 5.09 2.00
CA PHE A 629 21.53 6.39 1.80
C PHE A 629 19.99 6.28 1.75
N ALA A 630 19.34 6.30 2.91
CA ALA A 630 17.92 6.06 3.09
C ALA A 630 17.03 7.04 2.29
N GLU A 631 17.38 8.34 2.32
CA GLU A 631 16.64 9.39 1.63
C GLU A 631 16.67 9.21 0.11
N ALA A 632 17.79 8.73 -0.44
CA ALA A 632 17.90 8.46 -1.87
C ALA A 632 17.02 7.28 -2.31
N TYR A 633 16.96 6.22 -1.50
CA TYR A 633 16.00 5.14 -1.75
C TYR A 633 14.56 5.64 -1.67
N TYR A 634 14.22 6.45 -0.67
CA TYR A 634 12.87 6.98 -0.49
C TYR A 634 12.42 7.82 -1.70
N ASN A 635 13.24 8.80 -2.10
CA ASN A 635 12.91 9.68 -3.22
C ASN A 635 12.94 8.96 -4.57
N ARG A 636 13.87 8.00 -4.78
CA ARG A 636 13.86 7.14 -5.98
C ARG A 636 12.61 6.27 -6.01
N GLY A 637 12.21 5.72 -4.87
CA GLY A 637 10.98 4.95 -4.73
C GLY A 637 9.74 5.76 -5.10
N LEU A 638 9.62 7.00 -4.64
CA LEU A 638 8.57 7.92 -5.06
C LEU A 638 8.61 8.20 -6.57
N THR A 639 9.81 8.42 -7.11
CA THR A 639 9.98 8.70 -8.55
C THR A 639 9.56 7.51 -9.41
N TYR A 640 9.86 6.26 -9.00
CA TYR A 640 9.34 5.06 -9.65
C TYR A 640 7.82 4.97 -9.61
N ILE A 641 7.19 5.35 -8.48
CA ILE A 641 5.73 5.37 -8.36
C ILE A 641 5.10 6.39 -9.31
N TYR A 642 5.69 7.59 -9.46
CA TYR A 642 5.23 8.60 -10.42
C TYR A 642 5.34 8.12 -11.87
N LEU A 643 6.31 7.26 -12.19
CA LEU A 643 6.42 6.60 -13.50
C LEU A 643 5.49 5.39 -13.68
N GLY A 644 4.73 4.99 -12.65
CA GLY A 644 3.86 3.82 -12.69
C GLY A 644 4.59 2.49 -12.39
N GLU A 645 5.90 2.52 -12.09
CA GLU A 645 6.70 1.34 -11.73
C GLU A 645 6.57 1.00 -10.24
N THR A 646 5.33 0.76 -9.79
CA THR A 646 4.98 0.63 -8.36
C THR A 646 5.80 -0.44 -7.64
N GLN A 647 6.08 -1.59 -8.26
CA GLN A 647 6.87 -2.67 -7.62
C GLN A 647 8.29 -2.23 -7.28
N LYS A 648 8.98 -1.54 -8.20
CA LYS A 648 10.32 -1.00 -7.93
C LYS A 648 10.26 0.10 -6.85
N GLY A 649 9.21 0.93 -6.90
CA GLY A 649 8.98 1.97 -5.91
C GLY A 649 8.80 1.39 -4.50
N VAL A 650 7.99 0.35 -4.35
CA VAL A 650 7.77 -0.33 -3.07
C VAL A 650 9.06 -0.98 -2.55
N ALA A 651 9.86 -1.60 -3.42
CA ALA A 651 11.15 -2.19 -3.03
C ALA A 651 12.12 -1.12 -2.47
N ASP A 652 12.22 0.02 -3.12
CA ASP A 652 13.03 1.14 -2.64
C ASP A 652 12.50 1.74 -1.34
N LEU A 653 11.19 1.88 -1.19
CA LEU A 653 10.57 2.35 0.06
C LEU A 653 10.80 1.35 1.21
N SER A 654 10.71 0.04 0.97
CA SER A 654 11.05 -0.97 1.95
C SER A 654 12.50 -0.81 2.42
N LYS A 655 13.43 -0.60 1.47
CA LYS A 655 14.85 -0.37 1.81
C LYS A 655 15.05 0.93 2.57
N ALA A 656 14.37 2.01 2.22
CA ALA A 656 14.41 3.27 2.96
C ALA A 656 13.92 3.11 4.40
N GLY A 657 12.80 2.39 4.60
CA GLY A 657 12.26 2.06 5.92
C GLY A 657 13.22 1.20 6.75
N GLU A 658 13.85 0.18 6.15
CA GLU A 658 14.89 -0.64 6.77
C GLU A 658 16.08 0.21 7.26
N LEU A 659 16.44 1.23 6.47
CA LEU A 659 17.54 2.15 6.80
C LEU A 659 17.16 3.26 7.80
N GLY A 660 15.91 3.30 8.26
CA GLY A 660 15.45 4.19 9.33
C GLY A 660 14.49 5.30 8.92
N LEU A 661 14.07 5.38 7.66
CA LEU A 661 13.02 6.29 7.19
C LEU A 661 11.63 5.63 7.32
N TYR A 662 11.03 5.77 8.50
CA TYR A 662 9.80 5.05 8.86
C TYR A 662 8.56 5.50 8.09
N GLU A 663 8.56 6.72 7.61
CA GLU A 663 7.52 7.26 6.74
C GLU A 663 7.29 6.39 5.50
N ALA A 664 8.32 5.65 5.07
CA ALA A 664 8.26 4.73 3.96
C ALA A 664 7.24 3.60 4.18
N TYR A 665 7.13 3.05 5.40
CA TYR A 665 6.15 1.99 5.69
C TYR A 665 4.71 2.49 5.64
N ASN A 666 4.46 3.74 6.06
CA ASN A 666 3.14 4.35 5.93
C ASN A 666 2.72 4.49 4.46
N LEU A 667 3.70 4.82 3.61
CA LEU A 667 3.47 4.94 2.17
C LEU A 667 3.24 3.58 1.51
N ILE A 668 4.01 2.54 1.87
CA ILE A 668 3.81 1.17 1.39
C ILE A 668 2.38 0.71 1.70
N LYS A 669 1.90 0.95 2.92
CA LYS A 669 0.53 0.60 3.34
C LYS A 669 -0.54 1.35 2.56
N LYS A 670 -0.29 2.59 2.13
CA LYS A 670 -1.24 3.40 1.35
C LYS A 670 -1.33 2.96 -0.12
N LEU A 671 -0.28 2.34 -0.65
CA LEU A 671 -0.18 1.89 -2.05
C LEU A 671 -0.84 0.53 -2.29
N ARG A 672 -1.25 -0.15 -1.26
CA ARG A 672 -2.02 -1.40 -1.27
C ARG A 672 -3.49 -1.14 -1.07
#